data_6a24565b7cf9cfd4943f5e160c818ea5
#
_entry.id   6a24565b7cf9cfd4943f5e160c818ea5
#
_cell.length_a   1.000
_cell.length_b   1.000
_cell.length_c   1.000
_cell.angle_alpha   90.00
_cell.angle_beta   90.00
_cell.angle_gamma   90.00
#
_symmetry.space_group_name_H-M   'P 1'
#
loop_
_entity.id
_entity.type
_entity.pdbx_description
1 polymer ?
#
loop_
_entity_poly.entity_id
_entity_poly.type
_entity_poly.pdbx_seq_one_letter_code
_entity_poly.pdbx_strand_id
1 'polypeptide(L)'
;MRFGCFKLVFLLGFWLYAGLSYSSDKGYAVAGSFKSLTNAQSMALSIDSWLKSSGIPGQVEIEESAGKTTIWNRVLIIPGDGVSARSVISLLKQGGYAGAWFLPSSRVEPKQRLPVRPSFVQQKTEATDGLSSADLISQATDPEQTVEQVSTLFDMPVALGQGTKTLIDQQDGIPRHQIAVRNFLESEVKIKVDGKVDEDIWQRIEPHDNMLVAVPGTGAPAEYKSEYRLIATEKGLYVGAIMYQPPETLVRRMAGRDQSIDVDNFGITLDVSGEGLVGYWFMVNLGDSMMDGKVLPERNYKMDWDGPWLGKSFVRPDGWSGEMFLPWSMMNVPSAKGARNIGFAASRQVSHSAERYQWPGYSYSSARFVTALNQMKVEGVEPKQQVSVIPFASVTSDQALEDDDMKAGADVLWKPSPKIQVSATVNPDFGAVEVDDVILNLTAMETYFPEKRLFFLEGSEVFDVLPRSNMSYIMKTLTNDDWSRRSRRVYSRDFMPSPISLINTRRIGGTASQVALDEGVSPFRGQRDVPTDLYGAAKLTGQVGDVRYGVLSAFEDDVEWIGQIEDGSKVDVVGPGRDFATARVIYESIGENRKSLGYLGTLVQGPIYDAEVHSLDAHFVDAEGRLTVDAQFIYGGREREEGYGALIDMTYAKSATLSHVVEIDYMDEDIDFNDLGFLARNNYARLRYVMSFNKLDMGPSLSNYRSTLIAEQQYNLDDGLVTDSGLYWRSSIFLPRRQTLRMGVGYMPERFEDIDSRGNGSYQVDDRIWADLVLATDSGKVASYSIGMGVLQEHLDDWTVNAKAGVTYRPVDWMSVDFDLDYRQRNGWLVYQAGRNFGAYSGSEWQPKLDINWYISAAHQIKLSFQWLGVKANEEGFYSVSQSGGVLVAADRTLDNHDFTVSRLTTQLRYRWEIAPLTDLFIVYNRGNQLPTQFESSFDDLLTDSFSDPVIDSFIAKLRYRFGN
;
A
#
# COMPACT_ATOMS: atom_id res chain seq x y z
N MET A 1 -17.49 16.84 -35.79
CA MET A 1 -17.62 15.47 -35.35
C MET A 1 -17.30 15.25 -33.84
N ARG A 2 -17.16 16.35 -33.08
CA ARG A 2 -16.68 16.35 -31.65
C ARG A 2 -17.70 15.93 -30.57
N PHE A 3 -18.93 15.58 -30.91
CA PHE A 3 -19.97 15.23 -29.92
C PHE A 3 -20.45 13.77 -29.95
N GLY A 4 -19.90 12.93 -30.85
CA GLY A 4 -20.36 11.55 -31.05
C GLY A 4 -19.70 10.52 -30.09
N CYS A 5 -18.43 10.65 -29.77
CA CYS A 5 -17.69 9.64 -28.97
C CYS A 5 -18.00 9.71 -27.46
N PHE A 6 -18.27 10.90 -26.93
CA PHE A 6 -18.64 11.02 -25.50
C PHE A 6 -19.99 10.37 -25.18
N LYS A 7 -20.89 10.31 -26.15
CA LYS A 7 -22.17 9.57 -26.01
C LYS A 7 -21.99 8.05 -26.01
N LEU A 8 -20.94 7.52 -26.64
CA LEU A 8 -20.72 6.07 -26.70
C LEU A 8 -20.11 5.51 -25.41
N VAL A 9 -19.20 6.26 -24.77
CA VAL A 9 -18.60 5.87 -23.47
C VAL A 9 -19.62 5.99 -22.34
N PHE A 10 -20.47 7.02 -22.37
CA PHE A 10 -21.60 7.15 -21.44
C PHE A 10 -22.71 6.12 -21.71
N LEU A 11 -22.92 5.73 -22.96
CA LEU A 11 -23.86 4.68 -23.35
C LEU A 11 -23.36 3.28 -23.01
N LEU A 12 -22.06 2.99 -23.04
CA LEU A 12 -21.50 1.70 -22.58
C LEU A 12 -21.53 1.57 -21.05
N GLY A 13 -21.29 2.63 -20.30
CA GLY A 13 -21.51 2.63 -18.84
C GLY A 13 -22.99 2.53 -18.48
N PHE A 14 -23.86 3.18 -19.25
CA PHE A 14 -25.33 3.10 -19.07
C PHE A 14 -25.90 1.78 -19.62
N TRP A 15 -25.29 1.18 -20.66
CA TRP A 15 -25.66 -0.13 -21.17
C TRP A 15 -25.22 -1.28 -20.26
N LEU A 16 -24.10 -1.18 -19.58
CA LEU A 16 -23.73 -2.13 -18.51
C LEU A 16 -24.67 -1.99 -17.30
N TYR A 17 -25.19 -0.80 -17.01
CA TYR A 17 -26.21 -0.59 -15.98
C TYR A 17 -27.62 -0.95 -16.48
N ALA A 18 -27.92 -0.72 -17.75
CA ALA A 18 -29.20 -1.09 -18.38
C ALA A 18 -29.25 -2.56 -18.81
N GLY A 19 -28.11 -3.17 -19.17
CA GLY A 19 -28.01 -4.61 -19.46
C GLY A 19 -28.21 -5.51 -18.23
N LEU A 20 -28.02 -4.98 -17.03
CA LEU A 20 -28.38 -5.65 -15.75
C LEU A 20 -29.85 -5.44 -15.36
N SER A 21 -30.62 -4.59 -16.04
CA SER A 21 -32.02 -4.30 -15.76
C SER A 21 -33.01 -5.07 -16.63
N TYR A 22 -32.60 -5.88 -17.58
CA TYR A 22 -33.47 -6.69 -18.44
C TYR A 22 -33.35 -8.19 -18.19
N SER A 23 -33.25 -8.59 -16.93
CA SER A 23 -33.55 -9.96 -16.49
C SER A 23 -34.90 -9.90 -15.76
N SER A 24 -35.91 -10.44 -16.41
CA SER A 24 -37.31 -10.57 -15.98
C SER A 24 -37.59 -10.28 -14.50
N ASP A 25 -38.40 -9.26 -14.19
CA ASP A 25 -38.97 -8.90 -12.89
C ASP A 25 -39.82 -10.00 -12.23
N LYS A 26 -39.72 -11.24 -12.69
CA LYS A 26 -40.41 -12.41 -12.15
C LYS A 26 -39.55 -13.05 -11.05
N GLY A 27 -39.83 -12.68 -9.83
CA GLY A 27 -39.17 -13.20 -8.65
C GLY A 27 -39.95 -12.87 -7.37
N TYR A 28 -39.43 -13.35 -6.25
CA TYR A 28 -40.03 -13.20 -4.93
C TYR A 28 -39.10 -12.34 -4.06
N ALA A 29 -39.71 -11.55 -3.14
CA ALA A 29 -38.98 -10.97 -2.04
C ALA A 29 -38.93 -12.01 -0.88
N VAL A 30 -37.74 -12.33 -0.39
CA VAL A 30 -37.58 -13.22 0.76
C VAL A 30 -37.30 -12.34 1.98
N ALA A 31 -38.15 -12.48 2.99
CA ALA A 31 -38.03 -11.70 4.22
C ALA A 31 -37.10 -12.36 5.26
N GLY A 32 -36.97 -13.69 5.18
CA GLY A 32 -36.08 -14.46 6.08
C GLY A 32 -36.05 -15.95 5.76
N SER A 33 -35.05 -16.65 6.28
CA SER A 33 -34.94 -18.12 6.18
C SER A 33 -34.66 -18.71 7.56
N PHE A 34 -35.43 -19.73 7.94
CA PHE A 34 -35.44 -20.28 9.29
C PHE A 34 -35.26 -21.81 9.26
N LYS A 35 -34.55 -22.36 10.22
CA LYS A 35 -34.52 -23.83 10.45
C LYS A 35 -35.82 -24.33 11.09
N SER A 36 -36.48 -23.48 11.86
CA SER A 36 -37.78 -23.79 12.51
C SER A 36 -38.94 -23.29 11.66
N LEU A 37 -39.89 -24.19 11.36
CA LEU A 37 -41.12 -23.83 10.66
C LEU A 37 -41.97 -22.85 11.49
N THR A 38 -41.98 -23.00 12.83
CA THR A 38 -42.71 -22.11 13.74
C THR A 38 -42.21 -20.67 13.65
N ASN A 39 -40.86 -20.49 13.60
CA ASN A 39 -40.30 -19.15 13.46
C ASN A 39 -40.57 -18.53 12.08
N ALA A 40 -40.59 -19.34 11.01
CA ALA A 40 -40.95 -18.89 9.70
C ALA A 40 -42.46 -18.47 9.66
N GLN A 41 -43.32 -19.24 10.30
CA GLN A 41 -44.78 -18.91 10.41
C GLN A 41 -45.00 -17.62 11.19
N SER A 42 -44.30 -17.42 12.32
CA SER A 42 -44.40 -16.19 13.11
C SER A 42 -43.98 -14.96 12.29
N MET A 43 -42.89 -15.05 11.57
CA MET A 43 -42.45 -13.98 10.68
C MET A 43 -43.40 -13.76 9.52
N ALA A 44 -43.90 -14.81 8.91
CA ALA A 44 -44.90 -14.71 7.81
C ALA A 44 -46.16 -13.95 8.22
N LEU A 45 -46.67 -14.24 9.41
CA LEU A 45 -47.85 -13.53 9.97
C LEU A 45 -47.57 -12.05 10.26
N SER A 46 -46.40 -11.76 10.80
CA SER A 46 -45.95 -10.38 11.05
C SER A 46 -45.89 -9.58 9.76
N ILE A 47 -45.31 -10.17 8.70
CA ILE A 47 -45.18 -9.52 7.39
C ILE A 47 -46.54 -9.40 6.67
N ASP A 48 -47.39 -10.40 6.75
CA ASP A 48 -48.75 -10.32 6.18
C ASP A 48 -49.56 -9.18 6.81
N SER A 49 -49.48 -9.03 8.14
CA SER A 49 -50.07 -7.92 8.86
C SER A 49 -49.48 -6.57 8.46
N TRP A 50 -48.12 -6.50 8.30
CA TRP A 50 -47.44 -5.28 7.88
C TRP A 50 -47.81 -4.88 6.44
N LEU A 51 -47.86 -5.83 5.48
CA LEU A 51 -48.26 -5.56 4.10
C LEU A 51 -49.66 -4.98 4.05
N LYS A 52 -50.60 -5.58 4.82
CA LYS A 52 -51.99 -5.10 4.91
C LYS A 52 -52.11 -3.72 5.51
N SER A 53 -51.34 -3.42 6.58
CA SER A 53 -51.34 -2.10 7.23
C SER A 53 -50.69 -1.02 6.40
N SER A 54 -49.71 -1.39 5.57
CA SER A 54 -49.00 -0.49 4.68
C SER A 54 -49.64 -0.30 3.32
N GLY A 55 -50.75 -1.00 3.03
CA GLY A 55 -51.47 -0.93 1.76
C GLY A 55 -50.65 -1.49 0.57
N ILE A 56 -49.66 -2.35 0.81
CA ILE A 56 -48.80 -2.93 -0.23
C ILE A 56 -49.44 -4.21 -0.74
N PRO A 57 -49.81 -4.32 -2.04
CA PRO A 57 -50.43 -5.53 -2.59
C PRO A 57 -49.34 -6.65 -2.68
N GLY A 58 -49.63 -7.79 -2.05
CA GLY A 58 -48.75 -8.95 -2.05
C GLY A 58 -49.33 -10.12 -1.22
N GLN A 59 -48.83 -11.32 -1.43
CA GLN A 59 -49.16 -12.52 -0.66
C GLN A 59 -47.90 -13.08 0.00
N VAL A 60 -48.04 -13.61 1.21
CA VAL A 60 -46.93 -14.21 1.96
C VAL A 60 -47.08 -15.72 1.95
N GLU A 61 -46.04 -16.44 1.57
CA GLU A 61 -45.97 -17.91 1.57
C GLU A 61 -44.67 -18.36 2.26
N ILE A 62 -44.66 -19.63 2.69
CA ILE A 62 -43.47 -20.28 3.25
C ILE A 62 -43.02 -21.38 2.30
N GLU A 63 -41.76 -21.31 1.86
CA GLU A 63 -41.13 -22.31 1.02
C GLU A 63 -40.19 -23.18 1.86
N GLU A 64 -40.36 -24.50 1.78
CA GLU A 64 -39.35 -25.44 2.26
C GLU A 64 -38.26 -25.65 1.20
N SER A 65 -37.05 -25.31 1.52
CA SER A 65 -35.88 -25.46 0.64
C SER A 65 -34.88 -26.43 1.24
N ALA A 66 -34.60 -27.55 0.55
CA ALA A 66 -33.65 -28.54 0.98
C ALA A 66 -32.23 -28.07 0.71
N GLY A 67 -31.40 -27.82 1.75
CA GLY A 67 -29.95 -27.69 1.67
C GLY A 67 -29.29 -29.08 1.75
N LYS A 68 -28.00 -29.17 1.48
CA LYS A 68 -27.22 -30.44 1.49
C LYS A 68 -27.33 -31.23 2.80
N THR A 69 -27.61 -30.57 3.93
CA THR A 69 -27.68 -31.19 5.27
C THR A 69 -28.79 -30.61 6.15
N THR A 70 -29.56 -29.61 5.69
CA THR A 70 -30.54 -28.89 6.54
C THR A 70 -31.72 -28.42 5.68
N ILE A 71 -32.95 -28.58 6.19
CA ILE A 71 -34.16 -28.00 5.58
C ILE A 71 -34.30 -26.56 6.09
N TRP A 72 -34.49 -25.63 5.18
CA TRP A 72 -34.74 -24.25 5.46
C TRP A 72 -36.16 -23.83 5.09
N ASN A 73 -36.85 -23.11 5.96
CA ASN A 73 -38.16 -22.51 5.72
C ASN A 73 -37.99 -21.04 5.36
N ARG A 74 -38.24 -20.67 4.11
CA ARG A 74 -38.12 -19.29 3.62
C ARG A 74 -39.47 -18.62 3.62
N VAL A 75 -39.52 -17.37 4.12
CA VAL A 75 -40.71 -16.54 4.04
C VAL A 75 -40.68 -15.75 2.75
N LEU A 76 -41.52 -16.14 1.78
CA LEU A 76 -41.61 -15.53 0.46
C LEU A 76 -42.74 -14.51 0.42
N ILE A 77 -42.52 -13.40 -0.26
CA ILE A 77 -43.56 -12.42 -0.59
C ILE A 77 -43.70 -12.40 -2.09
N ILE A 78 -44.92 -12.71 -2.55
CA ILE A 78 -45.32 -12.64 -3.95
C ILE A 78 -45.90 -11.25 -4.16
N PRO A 79 -45.23 -10.35 -4.92
CA PRO A 79 -45.75 -9.02 -5.17
C PRO A 79 -47.07 -9.09 -5.94
N GLY A 80 -48.05 -8.25 -5.59
CA GLY A 80 -49.28 -8.08 -6.32
C GLY A 80 -49.10 -7.25 -7.59
N ASP A 81 -50.16 -7.10 -8.37
CA ASP A 81 -50.17 -6.38 -9.65
C ASP A 81 -49.62 -4.95 -9.50
N GLY A 82 -48.69 -4.59 -10.34
CA GLY A 82 -48.07 -3.25 -10.40
C GLY A 82 -46.93 -3.02 -9.40
N VAL A 83 -46.54 -3.98 -8.60
CA VAL A 83 -45.42 -3.88 -7.63
C VAL A 83 -44.32 -4.89 -7.97
N SER A 84 -43.07 -4.45 -8.03
CA SER A 84 -41.91 -5.34 -8.26
C SER A 84 -41.41 -5.98 -6.96
N ALA A 85 -40.84 -7.19 -7.03
CA ALA A 85 -40.23 -7.82 -5.87
C ALA A 85 -39.08 -6.99 -5.26
N ARG A 86 -38.37 -6.24 -6.08
CA ARG A 86 -37.32 -5.32 -5.61
C ARG A 86 -37.85 -4.12 -4.86
N SER A 87 -39.02 -3.56 -5.30
CA SER A 87 -39.67 -2.49 -4.58
C SER A 87 -40.18 -2.98 -3.22
N VAL A 88 -40.71 -4.19 -3.14
CA VAL A 88 -41.14 -4.83 -1.88
C VAL A 88 -39.95 -5.02 -0.94
N ILE A 89 -38.79 -5.44 -1.43
CA ILE A 89 -37.57 -5.58 -0.62
C ILE A 89 -37.12 -4.24 -0.04
N SER A 90 -37.16 -3.17 -0.84
CA SER A 90 -36.79 -1.82 -0.37
C SER A 90 -37.73 -1.37 0.76
N LEU A 91 -39.03 -1.61 0.61
CA LEU A 91 -40.05 -1.26 1.62
C LEU A 91 -39.92 -2.14 2.88
N LEU A 92 -39.62 -3.42 2.74
CA LEU A 92 -39.35 -4.32 3.87
C LEU A 92 -38.16 -3.85 4.69
N LYS A 93 -37.08 -3.45 4.01
CA LYS A 93 -35.88 -2.93 4.71
C LYS A 93 -36.17 -1.64 5.47
N GLN A 94 -36.98 -0.75 4.92
CA GLN A 94 -37.48 0.46 5.61
C GLN A 94 -38.41 0.14 6.78
N GLY A 95 -39.18 -0.96 6.67
CA GLY A 95 -40.07 -1.45 7.74
C GLY A 95 -39.39 -2.28 8.83
N GLY A 96 -38.05 -2.34 8.85
CA GLY A 96 -37.27 -3.05 9.88
C GLY A 96 -36.83 -4.47 9.52
N TYR A 97 -37.11 -4.96 8.31
CA TYR A 97 -36.69 -6.30 7.84
C TYR A 97 -35.40 -6.20 7.01
N ALA A 98 -34.32 -5.80 7.64
CA ALA A 98 -33.02 -5.48 6.98
C ALA A 98 -32.45 -6.65 6.16
N GLY A 99 -32.72 -7.90 6.53
CA GLY A 99 -32.26 -9.12 5.85
C GLY A 99 -33.03 -9.54 4.61
N ALA A 100 -34.00 -8.74 4.10
CA ALA A 100 -34.80 -9.10 2.94
C ALA A 100 -33.98 -9.09 1.64
N TRP A 101 -34.19 -10.14 0.79
CA TRP A 101 -33.40 -10.32 -0.46
C TRP A 101 -34.28 -10.89 -1.61
N PHE A 102 -33.72 -10.83 -2.84
CA PHE A 102 -34.41 -11.25 -4.06
C PHE A 102 -34.15 -12.72 -4.40
N LEU A 103 -35.26 -13.48 -4.69
CA LEU A 103 -35.18 -14.87 -5.17
C LEU A 103 -35.83 -14.96 -6.56
N PRO A 104 -35.05 -15.31 -7.63
CA PRO A 104 -35.64 -15.51 -8.96
C PRO A 104 -36.67 -16.65 -8.97
N SER A 105 -37.78 -16.47 -9.69
CA SER A 105 -38.86 -17.46 -9.79
C SER A 105 -38.40 -18.82 -10.33
N SER A 106 -37.33 -18.84 -11.12
CA SER A 106 -36.69 -20.07 -11.64
C SER A 106 -36.04 -20.95 -10.58
N ARG A 107 -35.83 -20.45 -9.36
CA ARG A 107 -35.22 -21.17 -8.23
C ARG A 107 -36.20 -21.64 -7.19
N VAL A 108 -37.50 -21.51 -7.41
CA VAL A 108 -38.54 -21.92 -6.47
C VAL A 108 -39.33 -23.07 -7.10
N GLU A 109 -39.31 -24.25 -6.47
CA GLU A 109 -40.08 -25.40 -6.92
C GLU A 109 -41.56 -25.31 -6.43
N PRO A 110 -42.55 -25.42 -7.32
CA PRO A 110 -43.96 -25.18 -6.96
C PRO A 110 -44.57 -26.15 -5.92
N LYS A 111 -43.91 -27.30 -5.69
CA LYS A 111 -44.44 -28.36 -4.80
C LYS A 111 -44.11 -28.19 -3.32
N GLN A 112 -43.34 -27.19 -2.93
CA GLN A 112 -42.82 -27.01 -1.56
C GLN A 112 -43.38 -25.75 -0.88
N ARG A 113 -44.51 -25.21 -1.30
CA ARG A 113 -45.12 -24.02 -0.73
C ARG A 113 -46.20 -24.36 0.28
N LEU A 114 -46.08 -23.78 1.47
CA LEU A 114 -47.06 -23.93 2.54
C LEU A 114 -47.81 -22.60 2.73
N PRO A 115 -49.19 -22.60 2.68
CA PRO A 115 -49.93 -21.37 2.93
C PRO A 115 -49.86 -20.97 4.41
N VAL A 116 -49.82 -19.68 4.68
CA VAL A 116 -49.86 -19.10 6.02
C VAL A 116 -51.32 -19.22 6.53
N ARG A 117 -51.57 -20.09 7.51
CA ARG A 117 -52.90 -20.27 8.11
C ARG A 117 -52.91 -19.73 9.55
N PRO A 118 -53.89 -18.84 9.90
CA PRO A 118 -54.02 -18.27 11.25
C PRO A 118 -54.32 -19.30 12.36
N SER A 119 -54.91 -20.45 12.00
CA SER A 119 -55.41 -21.46 12.96
C SER A 119 -54.30 -22.25 13.70
N PHE A 120 -53.05 -22.18 13.30
CA PHE A 120 -51.93 -22.91 13.98
C PHE A 120 -51.37 -22.16 15.20
N VAL A 121 -51.68 -20.88 15.39
CA VAL A 121 -51.14 -20.06 16.49
C VAL A 121 -52.04 -20.18 17.74
N GLN A 122 -53.35 -20.49 17.58
CA GLN A 122 -54.28 -20.56 18.72
C GLN A 122 -54.12 -21.80 19.59
N GLN A 123 -53.48 -22.87 19.12
CA GLN A 123 -53.31 -24.08 19.94
C GLN A 123 -52.13 -24.06 20.93
N LYS A 124 -51.29 -23.02 20.89
CA LYS A 124 -50.14 -22.93 21.81
C LYS A 124 -50.29 -21.87 22.90
N THR A 125 -51.42 -21.09 22.87
CA THR A 125 -51.72 -20.03 23.83
C THR A 125 -52.53 -20.51 25.05
N GLU A 126 -53.05 -21.73 25.07
CA GLU A 126 -53.82 -22.25 26.20
C GLU A 126 -53.03 -22.90 27.33
N ALA A 127 -51.64 -22.90 27.25
CA ALA A 127 -50.77 -23.54 28.22
C ALA A 127 -49.94 -22.57 29.10
N THR A 128 -50.16 -21.28 28.99
CA THR A 128 -49.54 -20.28 29.90
C THR A 128 -50.51 -19.14 30.19
N ASP A 129 -51.45 -19.44 31.07
CA ASP A 129 -52.23 -18.40 31.74
C ASP A 129 -51.34 -17.62 32.69
N GLY A 130 -51.17 -16.34 32.45
CA GLY A 130 -50.82 -15.43 33.52
C GLY A 130 -49.62 -14.49 33.35
N LEU A 131 -49.41 -13.87 32.20
CA LEU A 131 -48.67 -12.59 32.18
C LEU A 131 -48.96 -11.86 30.86
N SER A 132 -49.47 -10.63 30.95
CA SER A 132 -49.80 -9.79 29.79
C SER A 132 -48.50 -9.26 29.17
N SER A 133 -48.53 -9.08 27.84
CA SER A 133 -47.39 -8.51 27.08
C SER A 133 -46.99 -7.10 27.50
N ALA A 134 -47.78 -6.42 28.33
CA ALA A 134 -47.48 -5.11 28.91
C ALA A 134 -46.54 -5.21 30.13
N ASP A 135 -46.58 -6.33 30.89
CA ASP A 135 -45.73 -6.53 32.05
C ASP A 135 -44.32 -6.97 31.71
N LEU A 136 -44.10 -7.54 30.51
CA LEU A 136 -42.75 -7.90 30.03
C LEU A 136 -41.96 -6.68 29.49
N ILE A 137 -42.63 -5.63 29.07
CA ILE A 137 -41.97 -4.42 28.53
C ILE A 137 -41.60 -3.46 29.66
N SER A 138 -42.28 -3.52 30.83
CA SER A 138 -41.96 -2.64 31.97
C SER A 138 -40.80 -3.08 32.84
N GLN A 139 -40.24 -4.32 32.61
CA GLN A 139 -39.11 -4.83 33.39
C GLN A 139 -37.80 -4.78 32.63
N ALA A 140 -37.77 -4.38 31.36
CA ALA A 140 -36.57 -4.30 30.53
C ALA A 140 -36.02 -2.85 30.47
N THR A 141 -35.70 -2.26 31.61
CA THR A 141 -35.09 -0.92 31.66
C THR A 141 -33.65 -0.94 32.15
N ASP A 142 -33.00 -2.12 32.19
CA ASP A 142 -31.59 -2.20 32.55
C ASP A 142 -30.79 -2.78 31.37
N PRO A 143 -29.96 -1.94 30.68
CA PRO A 143 -29.17 -2.38 29.54
C PRO A 143 -28.20 -3.51 29.85
N GLU A 144 -27.82 -3.72 31.11
CA GLU A 144 -26.91 -4.78 31.52
C GLU A 144 -27.54 -6.19 31.47
N GLN A 145 -28.86 -6.31 31.69
CA GLN A 145 -29.55 -7.62 31.65
C GLN A 145 -29.80 -8.13 30.21
N THR A 146 -29.88 -7.24 29.24
CA THR A 146 -30.12 -7.62 27.82
C THR A 146 -28.88 -8.24 27.19
N VAL A 147 -27.69 -7.92 27.65
CA VAL A 147 -26.42 -8.44 27.12
C VAL A 147 -26.17 -9.86 27.63
N GLU A 148 -26.54 -10.17 28.85
CA GLU A 148 -26.35 -11.52 29.42
C GLU A 148 -27.32 -12.56 28.79
N GLN A 149 -28.49 -12.15 28.34
CA GLN A 149 -29.46 -13.07 27.69
C GLN A 149 -29.12 -13.32 26.22
N VAL A 150 -28.42 -12.42 25.55
CA VAL A 150 -27.98 -12.64 24.14
C VAL A 150 -26.75 -13.56 24.08
N SER A 151 -25.89 -13.54 25.10
CA SER A 151 -24.70 -14.41 25.17
C SER A 151 -25.03 -15.91 25.32
N THR A 152 -26.21 -16.24 25.86
CA THR A 152 -26.66 -17.63 26.00
C THR A 152 -27.31 -18.22 24.74
N LEU A 153 -27.55 -17.41 23.72
CA LEU A 153 -28.17 -17.86 22.44
C LEU A 153 -27.14 -18.34 21.40
N PHE A 154 -25.85 -18.07 21.64
CA PHE A 154 -24.78 -18.51 20.76
C PHE A 154 -23.79 -19.38 21.58
N ASP A 155 -24.07 -20.68 21.61
CA ASP A 155 -23.16 -21.70 22.16
C ASP A 155 -21.85 -21.76 21.31
N MET A 156 -20.97 -20.81 21.51
CA MET A 156 -19.58 -20.88 21.12
C MET A 156 -18.76 -20.97 22.43
N PRO A 157 -18.07 -22.08 22.70
CA PRO A 157 -17.24 -22.20 23.88
C PRO A 157 -15.95 -21.39 23.69
N VAL A 158 -16.04 -20.09 23.86
CA VAL A 158 -14.87 -19.23 24.06
C VAL A 158 -14.71 -19.05 25.56
N ALA A 159 -13.71 -19.66 26.16
CA ALA A 159 -13.34 -19.36 27.54
C ALA A 159 -12.81 -17.92 27.58
N LEU A 160 -13.71 -17.00 27.89
CA LEU A 160 -13.34 -15.61 28.12
C LEU A 160 -12.65 -15.53 29.47
N GLY A 161 -11.42 -15.01 29.51
CA GLY A 161 -10.76 -14.68 30.77
C GLY A 161 -11.57 -13.68 31.57
N GLN A 162 -11.46 -13.74 32.90
CA GLN A 162 -12.18 -12.82 33.80
C GLN A 162 -11.79 -11.38 33.48
N GLY A 163 -12.75 -10.56 33.05
CA GLY A 163 -12.55 -9.13 32.74
C GLY A 163 -12.60 -8.77 31.26
N THR A 164 -12.84 -9.76 30.35
CA THR A 164 -13.06 -9.47 28.93
C THR A 164 -14.54 -9.55 28.59
N LYS A 165 -15.12 -8.46 28.10
CA LYS A 165 -16.47 -8.43 27.53
C LYS A 165 -16.38 -8.53 26.01
N THR A 166 -17.12 -9.47 25.41
CA THR A 166 -17.21 -9.55 23.94
C THR A 166 -18.34 -8.66 23.44
N LEU A 167 -18.01 -7.75 22.55
CA LEU A 167 -18.96 -6.94 21.81
C LEU A 167 -19.05 -7.52 20.40
N ILE A 168 -20.23 -7.90 19.94
CA ILE A 168 -20.43 -8.33 18.55
C ILE A 168 -20.86 -7.12 17.77
N ASP A 169 -20.07 -6.70 16.79
CA ASP A 169 -20.49 -5.69 15.83
C ASP A 169 -21.54 -6.28 14.93
N GLN A 170 -22.74 -5.70 14.93
CA GLN A 170 -23.87 -6.17 14.11
C GLN A 170 -23.65 -5.92 12.62
N GLN A 171 -22.67 -5.06 12.25
CA GLN A 171 -22.42 -4.68 10.85
C GLN A 171 -21.44 -5.63 10.14
N ASP A 172 -20.37 -6.07 10.80
CA ASP A 172 -19.34 -6.93 10.19
C ASP A 172 -19.27 -8.35 10.79
N GLY A 173 -20.03 -8.60 11.86
CA GLY A 173 -20.08 -9.90 12.54
C GLY A 173 -18.77 -10.29 13.26
N ILE A 174 -17.80 -9.36 13.37
CA ILE A 174 -16.52 -9.64 14.01
C ILE A 174 -16.63 -9.39 15.51
N PRO A 175 -16.29 -10.39 16.35
CA PRO A 175 -16.29 -10.18 17.79
C PRO A 175 -15.16 -9.22 18.18
N ARG A 176 -15.52 -8.08 18.79
CA ARG A 176 -14.59 -7.16 19.44
C ARG A 176 -14.60 -7.42 20.94
N HIS A 177 -13.44 -7.31 21.57
CA HIS A 177 -13.30 -7.54 22.99
C HIS A 177 -12.99 -6.23 23.71
N GLN A 178 -13.66 -5.99 24.81
CA GLN A 178 -13.29 -4.95 25.76
C GLN A 178 -12.34 -5.55 26.79
N ILE A 179 -11.11 -5.03 26.82
CA ILE A 179 -10.01 -5.55 27.62
C ILE A 179 -9.79 -4.62 28.81
N ALA A 180 -9.80 -5.15 30.02
CA ALA A 180 -9.37 -4.42 31.21
C ALA A 180 -7.85 -4.63 31.37
N VAL A 181 -7.07 -3.61 31.07
CA VAL A 181 -5.62 -3.60 31.33
C VAL A 181 -5.36 -3.15 32.76
N ARG A 182 -4.50 -3.87 33.48
CA ARG A 182 -4.09 -3.44 34.82
C ARG A 182 -3.09 -2.30 34.73
N ASN A 183 -3.35 -1.28 35.53
CA ASN A 183 -2.47 -0.12 35.69
C ASN A 183 -1.59 -0.29 36.92
N PHE A 184 -0.30 -0.05 36.77
CA PHE A 184 0.71 -0.06 37.82
C PHE A 184 1.48 1.26 37.80
N LEU A 185 2.07 1.65 38.93
CA LEU A 185 3.09 2.70 38.90
C LEU A 185 4.37 2.13 38.25
N GLU A 186 5.05 2.94 37.46
CA GLU A 186 6.32 2.53 36.83
C GLU A 186 7.35 2.03 37.85
N SER A 187 7.35 2.61 39.04
CA SER A 187 8.23 2.18 40.13
C SER A 187 7.95 0.74 40.63
N GLU A 188 6.76 0.21 40.39
CA GLU A 188 6.34 -1.13 40.75
C GLU A 188 6.68 -2.16 39.68
N VAL A 189 6.88 -1.68 38.43
CA VAL A 189 7.16 -2.53 37.28
C VAL A 189 8.68 -2.68 37.14
N LYS A 190 9.18 -3.88 37.38
CA LYS A 190 10.60 -4.22 37.24
C LYS A 190 10.80 -5.18 36.08
N ILE A 191 10.31 -4.80 34.91
CA ILE A 191 10.47 -5.56 33.66
C ILE A 191 11.76 -5.11 32.98
N LYS A 192 12.60 -6.06 32.63
CA LYS A 192 13.73 -5.85 31.73
C LYS A 192 13.34 -6.39 30.37
N VAL A 193 13.19 -5.52 29.39
CA VAL A 193 12.85 -5.94 28.02
C VAL A 193 14.02 -6.76 27.44
N ASP A 194 14.04 -8.06 27.73
CA ASP A 194 15.03 -9.02 27.22
C ASP A 194 14.39 -10.20 26.47
N GLY A 195 13.05 -10.16 26.31
CA GLY A 195 12.25 -11.12 25.55
C GLY A 195 11.76 -12.33 26.33
N LYS A 196 12.06 -12.48 27.61
CA LYS A 196 11.80 -13.74 28.36
C LYS A 196 10.51 -13.78 29.08
N VAL A 197 9.71 -12.90 29.27
CA VAL A 197 8.39 -12.93 29.93
C VAL A 197 8.39 -13.82 31.19
N ASP A 198 9.44 -13.72 32.03
CA ASP A 198 9.63 -14.58 33.22
C ASP A 198 9.59 -13.81 34.56
N GLU A 199 9.46 -12.47 34.55
CA GLU A 199 9.33 -11.69 35.78
C GLU A 199 8.00 -11.97 36.48
N ASP A 200 8.04 -11.96 37.83
CA ASP A 200 6.89 -12.28 38.69
C ASP A 200 5.62 -11.47 38.37
N ILE A 201 5.79 -10.26 37.86
CA ILE A 201 4.66 -9.40 37.52
C ILE A 201 3.84 -9.97 36.37
N TRP A 202 4.46 -10.63 35.36
CA TRP A 202 3.77 -11.25 34.24
C TRP A 202 2.85 -12.41 34.70
N GLN A 203 3.22 -13.11 35.76
CA GLN A 203 2.42 -14.21 36.29
C GLN A 203 1.12 -13.72 36.96
N ARG A 204 1.05 -12.44 37.31
CA ARG A 204 -0.15 -11.81 37.90
C ARG A 204 -1.14 -11.32 36.86
N ILE A 205 -0.76 -11.36 35.58
CA ILE A 205 -1.56 -10.88 34.45
C ILE A 205 -2.11 -12.07 33.68
N GLU A 206 -3.43 -12.09 33.55
CA GLU A 206 -4.11 -13.10 32.77
C GLU A 206 -3.78 -12.96 31.27
N PRO A 207 -3.40 -14.03 30.56
CA PRO A 207 -3.08 -13.95 29.15
C PRO A 207 -4.34 -13.85 28.27
N HIS A 208 -4.22 -13.18 27.16
CA HIS A 208 -5.20 -13.16 26.08
C HIS A 208 -4.71 -14.07 24.96
N ASP A 209 -5.51 -15.08 24.51
CA ASP A 209 -5.03 -16.14 23.63
C ASP A 209 -5.94 -16.49 22.43
N ASN A 210 -7.03 -15.78 22.23
CA ASN A 210 -8.05 -16.11 21.23
C ASN A 210 -7.72 -15.58 19.82
N MET A 211 -6.61 -16.02 19.23
CA MET A 211 -6.23 -15.63 17.87
C MET A 211 -6.93 -16.45 16.79
N LEU A 212 -7.26 -15.79 15.68
CA LEU A 212 -7.85 -16.41 14.48
C LEU A 212 -6.91 -16.25 13.29
N VAL A 213 -6.99 -17.20 12.35
CA VAL A 213 -6.21 -17.18 11.11
C VAL A 213 -6.75 -16.06 10.20
N ALA A 214 -5.99 -14.98 10.10
CA ALA A 214 -6.30 -13.82 9.25
C ALA A 214 -5.69 -13.93 7.84
N VAL A 215 -4.60 -14.69 7.70
CA VAL A 215 -3.98 -15.05 6.42
C VAL A 215 -3.60 -16.52 6.45
N PRO A 216 -4.08 -17.34 5.50
CA PRO A 216 -5.13 -17.06 4.54
C PRO A 216 -6.46 -16.81 5.28
N GLY A 217 -7.28 -15.87 4.89
CA GLY A 217 -8.45 -15.34 5.63
C GLY A 217 -9.56 -16.35 5.92
N THR A 218 -9.24 -17.47 6.57
CA THR A 218 -10.17 -18.55 6.90
C THR A 218 -11.02 -18.23 8.13
N GLY A 219 -10.54 -17.36 9.03
CA GLY A 219 -11.16 -17.08 10.32
C GLY A 219 -11.18 -18.28 11.28
N ALA A 220 -10.46 -19.37 10.95
CA ALA A 220 -10.34 -20.53 11.81
C ALA A 220 -9.54 -20.20 13.09
N PRO A 221 -9.74 -20.91 14.20
CA PRO A 221 -8.84 -20.82 15.35
C PRO A 221 -7.38 -21.09 14.93
N ALA A 222 -6.44 -20.33 15.52
CA ALA A 222 -5.02 -20.50 15.26
C ALA A 222 -4.53 -21.89 15.68
N GLU A 223 -3.74 -22.56 14.84
CA GLU A 223 -3.15 -23.88 15.16
C GLU A 223 -2.17 -23.78 16.35
N TYR A 224 -1.33 -22.75 16.35
CA TYR A 224 -0.35 -22.53 17.40
C TYR A 224 -0.84 -21.49 18.39
N LYS A 225 -0.94 -21.87 19.65
CA LYS A 225 -1.36 -20.99 20.74
C LYS A 225 -0.42 -19.78 20.88
N SER A 226 -1.00 -18.62 21.14
CA SER A 226 -0.29 -17.37 21.46
C SER A 226 -0.92 -16.73 22.70
N GLU A 227 -0.10 -16.31 23.64
CA GLU A 227 -0.54 -15.64 24.86
C GLU A 227 0.02 -14.23 24.91
N TYR A 228 -0.83 -13.24 25.09
CA TYR A 228 -0.44 -11.83 25.24
C TYR A 228 -0.82 -11.34 26.64
N ARG A 229 0.10 -10.64 27.29
CA ARG A 229 -0.08 -9.99 28.60
C ARG A 229 0.21 -8.51 28.46
N LEU A 230 -0.63 -7.67 29.07
CA LEU A 230 -0.58 -6.22 28.92
C LEU A 230 -0.52 -5.55 30.30
N ILE A 231 0.45 -4.66 30.49
CA ILE A 231 0.61 -3.83 31.67
C ILE A 231 0.73 -2.38 31.26
N ALA A 232 -0.13 -1.50 31.74
CA ALA A 232 -0.03 -0.08 31.53
C ALA A 232 0.60 0.62 32.74
N THR A 233 1.46 1.59 32.48
CA THR A 233 2.02 2.50 33.48
C THR A 233 1.79 3.96 33.04
N GLU A 234 2.13 4.91 33.89
CA GLU A 234 2.10 6.33 33.51
C GLU A 234 3.12 6.69 32.41
N LYS A 235 4.12 5.81 32.14
CA LYS A 235 5.13 6.04 31.11
C LYS A 235 4.83 5.35 29.79
N GLY A 236 4.21 4.16 29.81
CA GLY A 236 4.02 3.38 28.59
C GLY A 236 3.22 2.11 28.80
N LEU A 237 3.11 1.34 27.72
CA LEU A 237 2.53 0.01 27.68
C LEU A 237 3.63 -1.05 27.59
N TYR A 238 3.65 -1.99 28.52
CA TYR A 238 4.44 -3.20 28.44
C TYR A 238 3.61 -4.32 27.83
N VAL A 239 4.20 -5.05 26.90
CA VAL A 239 3.58 -6.21 26.25
C VAL A 239 4.51 -7.41 26.40
N GLY A 240 4.04 -8.47 27.03
CA GLY A 240 4.70 -9.75 27.09
C GLY A 240 3.93 -10.77 26.23
N ALA A 241 4.58 -11.44 25.31
CA ALA A 241 3.95 -12.41 24.44
C ALA A 241 4.70 -13.75 24.45
N ILE A 242 3.94 -14.86 24.53
CA ILE A 242 4.46 -16.23 24.46
C ILE A 242 3.82 -16.92 23.26
N MET A 243 4.64 -17.39 22.33
CA MET A 243 4.24 -18.03 21.09
C MET A 243 4.66 -19.52 21.14
N TYR A 244 3.68 -20.41 21.37
CA TYR A 244 3.93 -21.85 21.35
C TYR A 244 4.06 -22.32 19.89
N GLN A 245 5.11 -23.09 19.61
CA GLN A 245 5.40 -23.63 18.29
C GLN A 245 6.53 -24.66 18.38
N PRO A 246 6.47 -25.77 17.61
CA PRO A 246 7.56 -26.75 17.60
C PRO A 246 8.90 -26.08 17.22
N PRO A 247 9.98 -26.27 17.97
CA PRO A 247 11.26 -25.58 17.75
C PRO A 247 11.84 -25.77 16.33
N GLU A 248 11.61 -26.92 15.70
CA GLU A 248 12.05 -27.23 14.35
C GLU A 248 11.32 -26.45 13.26
N THR A 249 10.20 -25.78 13.59
CA THR A 249 9.41 -24.97 12.68
C THR A 249 9.73 -23.47 12.81
N LEU A 250 10.55 -23.09 13.80
CA LEU A 250 10.92 -21.70 14.02
C LEU A 250 11.77 -21.16 12.85
N VAL A 251 11.38 -20.02 12.34
CA VAL A 251 12.15 -19.26 11.35
C VAL A 251 12.73 -18.03 12.03
N ARG A 252 13.99 -18.11 12.41
CA ARG A 252 14.74 -17.04 13.09
C ARG A 252 15.68 -16.34 12.10
N ARG A 253 15.70 -14.99 12.10
CA ARG A 253 16.61 -14.20 11.26
C ARG A 253 16.81 -12.80 11.83
N MET A 254 18.01 -12.28 11.68
CA MET A 254 18.31 -10.88 11.92
C MET A 254 18.03 -10.05 10.67
N ALA A 255 17.53 -8.84 10.87
CA ALA A 255 17.32 -7.84 9.84
C ALA A 255 17.60 -6.45 10.42
N GLY A 256 17.79 -5.45 9.59
CA GLY A 256 17.76 -4.06 10.01
C GLY A 256 16.35 -3.66 10.48
N ARG A 257 16.26 -2.55 11.21
CA ARG A 257 14.97 -1.93 11.56
C ARG A 257 14.17 -1.68 10.29
N ASP A 258 12.86 -1.90 10.36
CA ASP A 258 11.86 -1.71 9.29
C ASP A 258 12.09 -2.52 8.00
N GLN A 259 12.96 -3.52 8.06
CA GLN A 259 13.13 -4.46 6.96
C GLN A 259 12.14 -5.62 7.08
N SER A 260 11.21 -5.66 6.14
CA SER A 260 10.29 -6.79 6.01
C SER A 260 11.02 -8.02 5.48
N ILE A 261 11.12 -9.06 6.28
CA ILE A 261 11.71 -10.35 5.96
C ILE A 261 10.76 -11.49 6.34
N ASP A 262 10.93 -12.66 5.71
CA ASP A 262 10.16 -13.85 6.05
C ASP A 262 10.74 -14.50 7.32
N VAL A 263 10.13 -14.19 8.47
CA VAL A 263 10.56 -14.58 9.81
C VAL A 263 9.36 -14.67 10.74
N ASP A 264 9.43 -15.52 11.77
CA ASP A 264 8.43 -15.50 12.82
C ASP A 264 8.43 -14.16 13.55
N ASN A 265 7.26 -13.57 13.73
CA ASN A 265 7.13 -12.29 14.41
C ASN A 265 5.84 -12.20 15.21
N PHE A 266 5.81 -11.27 16.17
CA PHE A 266 4.59 -10.83 16.81
C PHE A 266 4.51 -9.32 16.78
N GLY A 267 3.30 -8.79 16.74
CA GLY A 267 3.09 -7.37 16.70
C GLY A 267 1.79 -6.96 17.35
N ILE A 268 1.68 -5.67 17.62
CA ILE A 268 0.45 -5.04 18.10
C ILE A 268 0.15 -3.79 17.29
N THR A 269 -1.11 -3.42 17.29
CA THR A 269 -1.59 -2.15 16.72
C THR A 269 -2.38 -1.42 17.78
N LEU A 270 -2.08 -0.14 17.98
CA LEU A 270 -2.71 0.74 18.98
C LEU A 270 -3.34 1.95 18.28
N ASP A 271 -4.63 2.16 18.48
CA ASP A 271 -5.25 3.47 18.25
C ASP A 271 -5.39 4.18 19.60
N VAL A 272 -4.41 5.03 19.90
CA VAL A 272 -4.33 5.73 21.21
C VAL A 272 -5.39 6.83 21.37
N SER A 273 -6.04 7.24 20.29
CA SER A 273 -7.16 8.17 20.31
C SER A 273 -8.49 7.47 20.59
N GLY A 274 -8.64 6.23 20.16
CA GLY A 274 -9.91 5.50 20.15
C GLY A 274 -10.91 6.02 19.13
N GLU A 275 -10.49 6.91 18.21
CA GLU A 275 -11.33 7.56 17.21
C GLU A 275 -11.33 6.83 15.86
N GLY A 276 -10.45 5.84 15.69
CA GLY A 276 -10.34 5.04 14.46
C GLY A 276 -9.65 5.75 13.29
N LEU A 277 -8.93 6.85 13.57
CA LEU A 277 -8.28 7.68 12.54
C LEU A 277 -6.85 7.26 12.22
N VAL A 278 -6.06 6.98 13.24
CA VAL A 278 -4.66 6.59 13.10
C VAL A 278 -4.31 5.53 14.14
N GLY A 279 -3.77 4.40 13.67
CA GLY A 279 -3.16 3.41 14.53
C GLY A 279 -1.64 3.50 14.45
N TYR A 280 -0.96 3.09 15.52
CA TYR A 280 0.48 2.82 15.56
C TYR A 280 0.68 1.31 15.63
N TRP A 281 1.50 0.75 14.77
CA TRP A 281 1.81 -0.66 14.81
C TRP A 281 3.28 -0.90 15.13
N PHE A 282 3.51 -1.95 15.89
CA PHE A 282 4.83 -2.34 16.40
C PHE A 282 5.00 -3.84 16.21
N MET A 283 6.18 -4.27 15.81
CA MET A 283 6.47 -5.67 15.53
C MET A 283 7.89 -6.02 15.99
N VAL A 284 8.04 -7.16 16.64
CA VAL A 284 9.32 -7.78 16.97
C VAL A 284 9.46 -9.08 16.19
N ASN A 285 10.54 -9.19 15.44
CA ASN A 285 10.92 -10.39 14.72
C ASN A 285 11.71 -11.35 15.63
N LEU A 286 11.57 -12.63 15.39
CA LEU A 286 12.42 -13.64 16.05
C LEU A 286 13.87 -13.51 15.52
N GLY A 287 14.70 -12.82 16.28
CA GLY A 287 16.04 -12.37 15.93
C GLY A 287 16.30 -10.89 16.28
N ASP A 288 15.41 -10.32 17.09
CA ASP A 288 15.51 -8.98 17.71
C ASP A 288 15.40 -7.77 16.77
N SER A 289 15.12 -7.96 15.51
CA SER A 289 14.81 -6.82 14.65
C SER A 289 13.42 -6.28 14.91
N MET A 290 13.28 -4.97 14.90
CA MET A 290 12.05 -4.26 15.17
C MET A 290 11.50 -3.61 13.92
N MET A 291 10.19 -3.49 13.83
CA MET A 291 9.50 -2.73 12.79
C MET A 291 8.38 -1.93 13.43
N ASP A 292 8.18 -0.72 12.98
CA ASP A 292 7.11 0.13 13.44
C ASP A 292 6.57 1.06 12.33
N GLY A 293 5.53 1.78 12.64
CA GLY A 293 4.92 2.70 11.71
C GLY A 293 3.52 3.12 12.13
N LYS A 294 2.86 3.82 11.23
CA LYS A 294 1.47 4.21 11.37
C LYS A 294 0.59 3.34 10.48
N VAL A 295 -0.64 3.10 10.89
CA VAL A 295 -1.67 2.51 10.06
C VAL A 295 -2.83 3.49 9.97
N LEU A 296 -3.10 3.94 8.77
CA LEU A 296 -4.25 4.77 8.44
C LEU A 296 -5.48 3.88 8.24
N PRO A 297 -6.69 4.43 8.26
CA PRO A 297 -7.88 3.67 7.91
C PRO A 297 -7.69 2.89 6.60
N GLU A 298 -8.52 1.86 6.35
CA GLU A 298 -8.46 0.95 5.20
C GLU A 298 -7.14 0.16 5.09
N ARG A 299 -6.45 -0.09 6.21
CA ARG A 299 -5.19 -0.85 6.30
C ARG A 299 -4.03 -0.28 5.50
N ASN A 300 -3.97 1.02 5.37
CA ASN A 300 -2.84 1.68 4.74
C ASN A 300 -1.68 1.80 5.73
N TYR A 301 -0.73 0.87 5.64
CA TYR A 301 0.45 0.83 6.49
C TYR A 301 1.53 1.78 5.96
N LYS A 302 1.96 2.72 6.79
CA LYS A 302 3.08 3.62 6.57
C LYS A 302 4.23 3.18 7.47
N MET A 303 5.34 2.77 6.86
CA MET A 303 6.57 2.34 7.58
C MET A 303 7.54 3.49 7.81
N ASP A 304 7.10 4.70 7.56
CA ASP A 304 7.95 5.89 7.50
C ASP A 304 8.08 6.58 8.87
N TRP A 305 7.42 6.02 9.90
CA TRP A 305 7.45 6.57 11.26
C TRP A 305 8.24 5.66 12.19
N ASP A 306 9.27 6.21 12.81
CA ASP A 306 10.13 5.56 13.79
C ASP A 306 9.85 6.06 15.20
N GLY A 307 9.49 5.15 16.12
CA GLY A 307 9.31 5.44 17.52
C GLY A 307 10.50 5.01 18.40
N PRO A 308 10.82 5.72 19.49
CA PRO A 308 11.85 5.31 20.46
C PRO A 308 11.31 4.29 21.46
N TRP A 309 11.01 3.09 21.01
CA TRP A 309 10.53 1.98 21.83
C TRP A 309 11.54 0.84 21.93
N LEU A 310 11.28 -0.11 22.84
CA LEU A 310 12.15 -1.26 23.06
C LEU A 310 11.38 -2.54 22.73
N GLY A 311 12.05 -3.49 22.04
CA GLY A 311 11.50 -4.80 21.74
C GLY A 311 12.59 -5.86 21.69
N LYS A 312 12.32 -7.05 22.24
CA LYS A 312 13.25 -8.18 22.27
C LYS A 312 12.52 -9.49 22.12
N SER A 313 13.19 -10.49 21.58
CA SER A 313 12.71 -11.85 21.40
C SER A 313 13.63 -12.86 22.08
N PHE A 314 13.08 -13.98 22.52
CA PHE A 314 13.83 -15.07 23.17
C PHE A 314 13.31 -16.44 22.72
N VAL A 315 14.22 -17.34 22.30
CA VAL A 315 13.87 -18.73 21.93
C VAL A 315 13.67 -19.56 23.21
N ARG A 316 12.54 -20.26 23.28
CA ARG A 316 12.14 -21.14 24.38
C ARG A 316 12.15 -22.60 23.93
N PRO A 317 12.18 -23.57 24.86
CA PRO A 317 12.08 -25.01 24.51
C PRO A 317 10.75 -25.38 23.83
N ASP A 318 9.66 -24.64 24.12
CA ASP A 318 8.29 -24.87 23.66
C ASP A 318 7.82 -23.86 22.59
N GLY A 319 8.76 -23.07 22.03
CA GLY A 319 8.47 -22.02 21.06
C GLY A 319 9.38 -20.82 21.24
N TRP A 320 8.80 -19.65 21.41
CA TRP A 320 9.53 -18.41 21.65
C TRP A 320 8.69 -17.40 22.42
N SER A 321 9.32 -16.36 22.93
CA SER A 321 8.65 -15.27 23.62
C SER A 321 9.21 -13.93 23.18
N GLY A 322 8.51 -12.86 23.48
CA GLY A 322 8.98 -11.51 23.22
C GLY A 322 8.34 -10.48 24.14
N GLU A 323 9.05 -9.39 24.32
CA GLU A 323 8.63 -8.27 25.13
C GLU A 323 8.76 -6.97 24.38
N MET A 324 7.83 -6.04 24.65
CA MET A 324 7.87 -4.67 24.16
C MET A 324 7.62 -3.69 25.32
N PHE A 325 8.29 -2.54 25.25
CA PHE A 325 7.94 -1.35 26.02
C PHE A 325 7.66 -0.20 25.07
N LEU A 326 6.45 0.34 25.10
CA LEU A 326 5.92 1.36 24.21
C LEU A 326 5.63 2.64 24.99
N PRO A 327 6.52 3.65 24.99
CA PRO A 327 6.31 4.91 25.67
C PRO A 327 5.10 5.68 25.13
N TRP A 328 4.21 6.15 26.00
CA TRP A 328 3.08 6.99 25.55
C TRP A 328 3.53 8.30 24.92
N SER A 329 4.71 8.81 25.30
CA SER A 329 5.25 10.05 24.78
C SER A 329 5.55 10.03 23.28
N MET A 330 5.80 8.86 22.66
CA MET A 330 6.07 8.79 21.24
C MET A 330 4.80 8.87 20.36
N MET A 331 3.62 8.64 20.94
CA MET A 331 2.34 8.60 20.24
C MET A 331 1.50 9.86 20.55
N ASN A 332 0.59 10.21 19.64
CA ASN A 332 -0.31 11.35 19.82
C ASN A 332 -1.51 10.96 20.71
N VAL A 333 -1.26 10.86 22.02
CA VAL A 333 -2.29 10.51 23.01
C VAL A 333 -3.15 11.72 23.33
N PRO A 334 -4.48 11.73 23.04
CA PRO A 334 -5.35 12.88 23.32
C PRO A 334 -5.43 13.18 24.83
N SER A 335 -5.68 14.44 25.20
CA SER A 335 -5.96 14.82 26.58
C SER A 335 -7.35 14.34 27.00
N ALA A 336 -7.42 13.46 27.99
CA ALA A 336 -8.67 13.02 28.59
C ALA A 336 -8.52 12.97 30.12
N LYS A 337 -9.58 13.30 30.83
CA LYS A 337 -9.65 13.12 32.30
C LYS A 337 -10.16 11.71 32.59
N GLY A 338 -9.41 10.93 33.36
CA GLY A 338 -9.81 9.60 33.80
C GLY A 338 -9.38 8.50 32.82
N ALA A 339 -10.16 7.41 32.78
CA ALA A 339 -9.89 6.27 31.92
C ALA A 339 -10.17 6.61 30.46
N ARG A 340 -9.34 6.05 29.56
CA ARG A 340 -9.50 6.20 28.11
C ARG A 340 -9.61 4.86 27.42
N ASN A 341 -10.37 4.82 26.37
CA ASN A 341 -10.45 3.66 25.49
C ASN A 341 -9.39 3.79 24.39
N ILE A 342 -8.54 2.79 24.27
CA ILE A 342 -7.50 2.67 23.26
C ILE A 342 -7.86 1.48 22.38
N GLY A 343 -7.84 1.65 21.04
CA GLY A 343 -7.98 0.55 20.11
C GLY A 343 -6.77 -0.36 20.18
N PHE A 344 -6.99 -1.69 20.17
CA PHE A 344 -5.92 -2.68 20.28
C PHE A 344 -6.14 -3.87 19.36
N ALA A 345 -5.10 -4.28 18.64
CA ALA A 345 -5.01 -5.58 17.99
C ALA A 345 -3.66 -6.24 18.26
N ALA A 346 -3.67 -7.56 18.37
CA ALA A 346 -2.47 -8.38 18.37
C ALA A 346 -2.36 -9.17 17.08
N SER A 347 -1.14 -9.39 16.60
CA SER A 347 -0.85 -10.20 15.42
C SER A 347 0.37 -11.07 15.63
N ARG A 348 0.41 -12.22 14.94
CA ARG A 348 1.54 -13.12 14.89
C ARG A 348 1.69 -13.67 13.48
N GLN A 349 2.90 -13.69 12.95
CA GLN A 349 3.23 -14.42 11.75
C GLN A 349 3.93 -15.74 12.11
N VAL A 350 3.43 -16.81 11.53
CA VAL A 350 4.04 -18.15 11.56
C VAL A 350 4.66 -18.37 10.20
N SER A 351 5.96 -18.12 10.11
CA SER A 351 6.65 -18.03 8.82
C SER A 351 6.69 -19.37 8.09
N HIS A 352 6.88 -20.50 8.80
CA HIS A 352 6.99 -21.81 8.16
C HIS A 352 5.70 -22.26 7.45
N SER A 353 4.51 -21.86 7.93
CA SER A 353 3.21 -22.13 7.28
C SER A 353 2.72 -20.97 6.41
N ALA A 354 3.39 -19.81 6.46
CA ALA A 354 2.96 -18.55 5.83
C ALA A 354 1.60 -18.06 6.35
N GLU A 355 1.26 -18.40 7.59
CA GLU A 355 0.03 -17.96 8.22
C GLU A 355 0.25 -16.71 9.06
N ARG A 356 -0.78 -15.86 9.10
CA ARG A 356 -0.87 -14.75 10.04
C ARG A 356 -2.09 -14.92 10.92
N TYR A 357 -1.87 -14.89 12.21
CA TYR A 357 -2.91 -14.88 13.22
C TYR A 357 -3.18 -13.46 13.68
N GLN A 358 -4.44 -13.15 14.00
CA GLN A 358 -4.85 -11.85 14.53
C GLN A 358 -5.87 -11.99 15.65
N TRP A 359 -5.88 -11.02 16.52
CA TRP A 359 -6.89 -10.83 17.55
C TRP A 359 -7.24 -9.33 17.66
N PRO A 360 -8.48 -8.94 17.31
CA PRO A 360 -9.54 -9.75 16.69
C PRO A 360 -9.20 -10.19 15.27
N GLY A 361 -9.84 -11.26 14.80
CA GLY A 361 -9.63 -11.83 13.47
C GLY A 361 -10.43 -11.08 12.41
N TYR A 362 -9.81 -10.15 11.69
CA TYR A 362 -10.47 -9.44 10.59
C TYR A 362 -10.33 -10.17 9.26
N SER A 363 -11.31 -9.98 8.39
CA SER A 363 -11.12 -10.28 6.98
C SER A 363 -10.25 -9.20 6.33
N TYR A 364 -9.23 -9.61 5.58
CA TYR A 364 -8.42 -8.70 4.76
C TYR A 364 -9.19 -8.08 3.58
N SER A 365 -10.39 -8.59 3.27
CA SER A 365 -11.26 -8.02 2.24
C SER A 365 -12.07 -6.81 2.72
N SER A 366 -12.15 -6.56 4.03
CA SER A 366 -12.82 -5.38 4.56
C SER A 366 -11.87 -4.18 4.55
N ALA A 367 -12.32 -3.05 4.05
CA ALA A 367 -11.60 -1.80 4.14
C ALA A 367 -11.52 -1.28 5.59
N ARG A 368 -12.42 -1.70 6.47
CA ARG A 368 -12.40 -1.32 7.89
C ARG A 368 -11.31 -2.06 8.64
N PHE A 369 -10.44 -1.33 9.32
CA PHE A 369 -9.41 -1.90 10.17
C PHE A 369 -9.25 -1.14 11.50
N VAL A 370 -8.82 0.12 11.49
CA VAL A 370 -8.53 0.88 12.71
C VAL A 370 -9.80 1.08 13.54
N THR A 371 -10.93 1.30 12.88
CA THR A 371 -12.24 1.42 13.52
C THR A 371 -12.78 0.10 14.11
N ALA A 372 -12.17 -1.03 13.76
CA ALA A 372 -12.60 -2.37 14.15
C ALA A 372 -11.71 -3.03 15.22
N LEU A 373 -10.78 -2.28 15.82
CA LEU A 373 -9.88 -2.79 16.86
C LEU A 373 -10.63 -3.18 18.15
N ASN A 374 -10.09 -4.15 18.91
CA ASN A 374 -10.52 -4.37 20.29
C ASN A 374 -10.35 -3.06 21.10
N GLN A 375 -11.09 -2.92 22.17
CA GLN A 375 -10.98 -1.75 23.02
C GLN A 375 -10.34 -2.12 24.35
N MET A 376 -9.27 -1.44 24.73
CA MET A 376 -8.67 -1.56 26.05
C MET A 376 -8.86 -0.25 26.85
N LYS A 377 -9.21 -0.41 28.12
CA LYS A 377 -9.39 0.71 29.03
C LYS A 377 -8.12 0.93 29.82
N VAL A 378 -7.49 2.11 29.65
CA VAL A 378 -6.26 2.47 30.33
C VAL A 378 -6.49 3.74 31.17
N GLU A 379 -5.94 3.76 32.39
CA GLU A 379 -6.07 4.88 33.35
C GLU A 379 -4.70 5.53 33.58
N GLY A 380 -4.69 6.79 34.01
CA GLY A 380 -3.47 7.50 34.47
C GLY A 380 -2.52 7.93 33.35
N VAL A 381 -2.92 7.83 32.09
CA VAL A 381 -2.10 8.30 30.98
C VAL A 381 -2.33 9.78 30.74
N GLU A 382 -1.31 10.57 31.01
CA GLU A 382 -1.32 12.01 30.73
C GLU A 382 -0.41 12.34 29.57
N PRO A 383 -0.90 13.03 28.52
CA PRO A 383 -0.05 13.45 27.42
C PRO A 383 0.98 14.47 27.94
N LYS A 384 2.25 14.19 27.66
CA LYS A 384 3.36 15.10 27.94
C LYS A 384 3.81 15.77 26.66
N GLN A 385 4.24 17.03 26.77
CA GLN A 385 4.95 17.70 25.70
C GLN A 385 6.20 16.90 25.36
N GLN A 386 6.39 16.63 24.08
CA GLN A 386 7.60 15.97 23.58
C GLN A 386 8.46 16.98 22.82
N VAL A 387 9.74 16.99 23.12
CA VAL A 387 10.76 17.70 22.35
C VAL A 387 11.89 16.74 22.09
N SER A 388 12.24 16.55 20.83
CA SER A 388 13.42 15.81 20.40
C SER A 388 14.26 16.70 19.50
N VAL A 389 15.55 16.78 19.80
CA VAL A 389 16.53 17.45 18.95
C VAL A 389 17.53 16.40 18.51
N ILE A 390 17.74 16.30 17.20
CA ILE A 390 18.56 15.27 16.58
C ILE A 390 19.68 15.97 15.79
N PRO A 391 20.74 16.47 16.44
CA PRO A 391 21.90 16.98 15.73
C PRO A 391 22.58 15.85 14.96
N PHE A 392 23.18 16.22 13.85
CA PHE A 392 24.04 15.33 13.07
C PHE A 392 25.29 16.08 12.63
N ALA A 393 26.32 15.30 12.37
CA ALA A 393 27.53 15.74 11.69
C ALA A 393 27.94 14.68 10.69
N SER A 394 28.35 15.10 9.51
CA SER A 394 28.89 14.25 8.46
C SER A 394 30.19 14.80 7.89
N VAL A 395 31.02 13.89 7.43
CA VAL A 395 32.21 14.17 6.65
C VAL A 395 32.12 13.32 5.40
N THR A 396 32.22 13.96 4.24
CA THR A 396 32.25 13.31 2.94
C THR A 396 33.59 13.64 2.28
N SER A 397 34.29 12.62 1.81
CA SER A 397 35.51 12.78 1.00
C SER A 397 35.27 12.08 -0.32
N ASP A 398 35.19 12.82 -1.42
CA ASP A 398 35.01 12.29 -2.77
C ASP A 398 36.32 12.39 -3.56
N GLN A 399 36.95 11.23 -3.83
CA GLN A 399 38.22 11.14 -4.54
C GLN A 399 38.05 11.33 -6.06
N ALA A 400 36.87 11.12 -6.62
CA ALA A 400 36.64 11.34 -8.04
C ALA A 400 36.52 12.84 -8.39
N LEU A 401 35.97 13.62 -7.45
CA LEU A 401 35.85 15.08 -7.58
C LEU A 401 37.02 15.86 -6.94
N GLU A 402 37.84 15.16 -6.14
CA GLU A 402 38.91 15.78 -5.29
C GLU A 402 38.32 16.81 -4.31
N ASP A 403 37.15 16.49 -3.74
CA ASP A 403 36.39 17.39 -2.86
C ASP A 403 36.11 16.74 -1.50
N ASP A 404 36.33 17.53 -0.45
CA ASP A 404 36.07 17.17 0.95
C ASP A 404 35.02 18.10 1.53
N ASP A 405 33.87 17.56 1.92
CA ASP A 405 32.77 18.34 2.51
C ASP A 405 32.49 17.94 3.97
N MET A 406 32.20 18.94 4.79
CA MET A 406 31.79 18.75 6.19
C MET A 406 30.48 19.46 6.45
N LYS A 407 29.44 18.69 6.76
CA LYS A 407 28.13 19.23 7.09
C LYS A 407 27.77 18.96 8.55
N ALA A 408 27.12 19.94 9.18
CA ALA A 408 26.53 19.79 10.49
C ALA A 408 25.17 20.51 10.49
N GLY A 409 24.17 19.86 11.07
CA GLY A 409 22.82 20.38 11.16
C GLY A 409 22.03 19.70 12.26
N ALA A 410 20.74 19.96 12.31
CA ALA A 410 19.87 19.39 13.32
C ALA A 410 18.42 19.28 12.83
N ASP A 411 17.79 18.15 13.19
CA ASP A 411 16.34 18.00 13.11
C ASP A 411 15.72 18.29 14.49
N VAL A 412 14.61 18.98 14.51
CA VAL A 412 13.83 19.28 15.71
C VAL A 412 12.42 18.77 15.54
N LEU A 413 11.98 17.94 16.47
CA LEU A 413 10.60 17.48 16.57
C LEU A 413 10.01 18.01 17.88
N TRP A 414 8.94 18.81 17.77
CA TRP A 414 8.25 19.38 18.92
C TRP A 414 6.75 19.10 18.84
N LYS A 415 6.25 18.37 19.83
CA LYS A 415 4.82 18.08 20.03
C LYS A 415 4.35 18.79 21.30
N PRO A 416 3.94 20.07 21.20
CA PRO A 416 3.46 20.83 22.37
C PRO A 416 2.15 20.28 22.91
N SER A 417 1.37 19.64 22.07
CA SER A 417 0.11 18.99 22.41
C SER A 417 -0.19 17.86 21.41
N PRO A 418 -1.13 16.95 21.71
CA PRO A 418 -1.56 15.92 20.77
C PRO A 418 -2.16 16.46 19.45
N LYS A 419 -2.52 17.75 19.45
CA LYS A 419 -3.18 18.41 18.31
C LYS A 419 -2.21 19.07 17.33
N ILE A 420 -0.94 19.23 17.70
CA ILE A 420 0.05 20.00 16.93
C ILE A 420 1.38 19.27 17.01
N GLN A 421 1.99 19.05 15.87
CA GLN A 421 3.36 18.59 15.71
C GLN A 421 4.10 19.57 14.80
N VAL A 422 5.25 20.04 15.26
CA VAL A 422 6.19 20.86 14.51
C VAL A 422 7.46 20.06 14.28
N SER A 423 7.86 19.93 13.03
CA SER A 423 9.14 19.35 12.64
C SER A 423 9.92 20.43 11.88
N ALA A 424 11.19 20.60 12.18
CA ALA A 424 12.07 21.53 11.48
C ALA A 424 13.43 20.90 11.27
N THR A 425 14.07 21.21 10.18
CA THR A 425 15.46 20.83 9.88
C THR A 425 16.26 22.06 9.45
N VAL A 426 17.49 22.14 9.90
CA VAL A 426 18.42 23.21 9.54
C VAL A 426 19.67 22.56 8.98
N ASN A 427 20.10 23.03 7.79
CA ASN A 427 21.25 22.51 7.04
C ASN A 427 21.23 20.98 6.93
N PRO A 428 20.12 20.37 6.41
CA PRO A 428 19.99 18.92 6.39
C PRO A 428 21.02 18.31 5.45
N ASP A 429 21.66 17.24 5.92
CA ASP A 429 22.48 16.39 5.05
C ASP A 429 21.61 15.27 4.50
N PHE A 430 21.22 15.39 3.25
CA PHE A 430 20.52 14.37 2.48
C PHE A 430 21.47 13.42 1.74
N GLY A 431 22.76 13.47 2.05
CA GLY A 431 23.81 12.64 1.48
C GLY A 431 23.46 11.15 1.50
N ALA A 432 23.90 10.46 0.48
CA ALA A 432 23.52 9.11 0.08
C ALA A 432 23.88 8.02 1.10
N VAL A 433 23.14 7.92 2.21
CA VAL A 433 23.22 6.78 3.13
C VAL A 433 22.61 5.52 2.49
N GLU A 434 21.65 5.67 1.58
CA GLU A 434 21.08 4.60 0.75
C GLU A 434 21.00 5.02 -0.71
N VAL A 435 21.60 4.24 -1.59
CA VAL A 435 21.58 4.45 -3.04
C VAL A 435 20.28 3.90 -3.64
N ASP A 436 19.78 4.57 -4.68
CA ASP A 436 18.65 4.09 -5.46
C ASP A 436 19.06 2.94 -6.40
N ASP A 437 18.08 2.15 -6.86
CA ASP A 437 18.33 1.05 -7.81
C ASP A 437 18.77 1.60 -9.17
N VAL A 438 19.76 0.96 -9.77
CA VAL A 438 20.21 1.29 -11.13
C VAL A 438 19.19 0.81 -12.14
N ILE A 439 18.66 1.73 -12.95
CA ILE A 439 17.71 1.46 -14.03
C ILE A 439 18.15 2.08 -15.34
N LEU A 440 17.88 1.36 -16.44
CA LEU A 440 17.97 1.92 -17.79
C LEU A 440 16.63 2.55 -18.14
N ASN A 441 16.59 3.88 -18.29
CA ASN A 441 15.45 4.59 -18.83
C ASN A 441 15.88 5.38 -20.06
N LEU A 442 15.50 4.91 -21.24
CA LEU A 442 15.70 5.59 -22.55
C LEU A 442 14.38 6.11 -23.12
N THR A 443 13.27 5.97 -22.37
CA THR A 443 11.95 6.50 -22.76
C THR A 443 11.83 7.99 -22.41
N ALA A 444 10.82 8.65 -22.94
CA ALA A 444 10.50 10.03 -22.59
C ALA A 444 9.87 10.18 -21.20
N MET A 445 9.43 9.08 -20.57
CA MET A 445 8.78 9.12 -19.25
C MET A 445 9.79 9.13 -18.11
N GLU A 446 9.55 9.99 -17.12
CA GLU A 446 10.34 10.04 -15.89
C GLU A 446 10.10 8.80 -15.01
N THR A 447 11.12 8.37 -14.29
CA THR A 447 11.03 7.29 -13.31
C THR A 447 10.76 7.84 -11.92
N TYR A 448 9.73 7.30 -11.24
CA TYR A 448 9.42 7.65 -9.85
C TYR A 448 10.34 6.91 -8.88
N PHE A 449 10.95 7.65 -7.95
CA PHE A 449 11.68 7.11 -6.80
C PHE A 449 10.97 7.51 -5.50
N PRO A 450 10.70 6.56 -4.59
CA PRO A 450 10.07 6.87 -3.31
C PRO A 450 11.00 7.69 -2.40
N GLU A 451 10.42 8.49 -1.51
CA GLU A 451 11.16 9.25 -0.49
C GLU A 451 11.84 8.30 0.52
N LYS A 452 13.05 8.66 0.97
CA LYS A 452 13.83 7.93 1.97
C LYS A 452 14.33 8.81 3.13
N ARG A 453 14.19 10.13 3.02
CA ARG A 453 14.69 11.10 4.01
C ARG A 453 13.69 11.25 5.14
N LEU A 454 14.12 10.96 6.36
CA LEU A 454 13.26 10.87 7.57
C LEU A 454 12.45 12.14 7.83
N PHE A 455 13.04 13.33 7.63
CA PHE A 455 12.32 14.59 7.83
C PHE A 455 11.04 14.67 6.97
N PHE A 456 11.09 14.27 5.71
CA PHE A 456 9.94 14.31 4.82
C PHE A 456 8.94 13.18 5.08
N LEU A 457 9.41 12.03 5.53
CA LEU A 457 8.57 10.86 5.79
C LEU A 457 7.64 11.07 7.00
N GLU A 458 8.13 11.61 8.12
CA GLU A 458 7.30 11.82 9.29
C GLU A 458 6.20 12.85 9.06
N GLY A 459 4.93 12.47 9.26
CA GLY A 459 3.77 13.33 9.04
C GLY A 459 3.37 13.51 7.58
N SER A 460 3.98 12.72 6.65
CA SER A 460 3.65 12.74 5.22
C SER A 460 2.20 12.32 4.95
N GLU A 461 1.60 11.52 5.83
CA GLU A 461 0.24 11.02 5.72
C GLU A 461 -0.83 12.10 5.64
N VAL A 462 -0.54 13.31 6.10
CA VAL A 462 -1.46 14.45 5.97
C VAL A 462 -1.49 14.96 4.54
N PHE A 463 -0.39 14.85 3.82
CA PHE A 463 -0.22 15.36 2.45
C PHE A 463 -0.55 14.33 1.37
N ASP A 464 -0.73 13.06 1.71
CA ASP A 464 -1.20 12.05 0.78
C ASP A 464 -2.67 12.31 0.42
N VAL A 465 -2.93 12.58 -0.86
CA VAL A 465 -4.26 12.98 -1.34
C VAL A 465 -5.08 11.79 -1.81
N LEU A 466 -4.47 10.89 -2.58
CA LEU A 466 -5.10 9.71 -3.15
C LEU A 466 -4.27 8.45 -2.92
N PRO A 467 -4.89 7.26 -3.05
CA PRO A 467 -4.14 6.00 -3.05
C PRO A 467 -3.00 5.96 -4.07
N ARG A 468 -3.13 6.69 -5.20
CA ARG A 468 -2.16 6.74 -6.31
C ARG A 468 -0.91 7.58 -6.00
N SER A 469 -0.89 8.31 -4.90
CA SER A 469 0.21 9.22 -4.53
C SER A 469 1.52 8.49 -4.18
N ASN A 470 1.51 7.18 -4.05
CA ASN A 470 2.72 6.42 -3.70
C ASN A 470 2.75 5.01 -4.32
N MET A 471 3.96 4.42 -4.36
CA MET A 471 4.18 3.07 -4.89
C MET A 471 3.43 1.96 -4.14
N SER A 472 3.02 2.20 -2.90
CA SER A 472 2.26 1.21 -2.11
C SER A 472 0.90 0.89 -2.74
N TYR A 473 0.27 1.87 -3.39
CA TYR A 473 -0.97 1.68 -4.13
C TYR A 473 -0.78 0.72 -5.31
N ILE A 474 0.24 0.96 -6.13
CA ILE A 474 0.57 0.14 -7.29
C ILE A 474 0.83 -1.30 -6.86
N MET A 475 1.56 -1.49 -5.76
CA MET A 475 1.82 -2.81 -5.19
C MET A 475 0.56 -3.50 -4.67
N LYS A 476 -0.42 -2.77 -4.13
CA LYS A 476 -1.71 -3.34 -3.66
C LYS A 476 -2.57 -3.86 -4.80
N THR A 477 -2.66 -3.13 -5.89
CA THR A 477 -3.52 -3.51 -7.02
C THR A 477 -2.98 -4.70 -7.81
N LEU A 478 -1.67 -4.88 -7.85
CA LEU A 478 -1.02 -5.88 -8.69
C LEU A 478 -0.46 -7.08 -7.93
N THR A 479 -0.05 -6.91 -6.66
CA THR A 479 0.70 -7.96 -5.98
C THR A 479 0.64 -7.88 -4.47
N ASN A 480 -0.51 -8.00 -3.88
CA ASN A 480 -0.62 -8.15 -2.41
C ASN A 480 0.23 -9.30 -1.82
N ASP A 481 1.00 -10.03 -2.64
CA ASP A 481 1.67 -11.27 -2.28
C ASP A 481 3.17 -11.18 -2.14
N ASP A 482 3.74 -10.02 -2.43
CA ASP A 482 5.16 -9.99 -2.65
C ASP A 482 5.95 -9.21 -1.63
N TRP A 483 6.08 -9.80 -0.45
CA TRP A 483 6.98 -9.36 0.60
C TRP A 483 8.43 -9.81 0.37
N SER A 484 8.68 -10.70 -0.60
CA SER A 484 10.03 -11.09 -0.95
C SER A 484 10.66 -10.07 -1.90
N ARG A 485 11.89 -9.63 -1.63
CA ARG A 485 12.65 -8.70 -2.50
C ARG A 485 12.73 -9.17 -3.96
N ARG A 486 12.63 -10.46 -4.18
CA ARG A 486 12.77 -11.10 -5.49
C ARG A 486 11.61 -10.85 -6.43
N SER A 487 10.42 -10.84 -5.89
CA SER A 487 9.25 -10.65 -6.69
C SER A 487 9.05 -9.21 -7.16
N ARG A 488 9.61 -8.22 -6.47
CA ARG A 488 9.59 -6.82 -6.91
C ARG A 488 10.34 -6.58 -8.22
N ARG A 489 11.22 -7.48 -8.63
CA ARG A 489 12.08 -7.34 -9.82
C ARG A 489 11.51 -7.96 -11.09
N VAL A 490 10.38 -8.62 -11.01
CA VAL A 490 9.79 -9.38 -12.11
C VAL A 490 8.64 -8.64 -12.78
N TYR A 491 8.53 -7.33 -12.63
CA TYR A 491 7.44 -6.58 -13.24
C TYR A 491 7.79 -6.07 -14.63
N SER A 492 6.91 -6.36 -15.58
CA SER A 492 6.77 -5.55 -16.78
C SER A 492 6.20 -4.19 -16.36
N ARG A 493 6.78 -3.09 -16.85
CA ARG A 493 6.25 -1.73 -16.64
C ARG A 493 4.85 -1.56 -17.24
N ASP A 494 4.52 -2.36 -18.24
CA ASP A 494 3.29 -2.28 -19.02
C ASP A 494 2.00 -2.53 -18.24
N PHE A 495 2.10 -2.97 -16.97
CA PHE A 495 0.94 -3.17 -16.11
C PHE A 495 0.76 -2.16 -14.99
N MET A 496 1.76 -1.35 -14.75
CA MET A 496 1.78 -0.48 -13.59
C MET A 496 1.63 0.97 -14.05
N PRO A 497 0.48 1.59 -13.81
CA PRO A 497 0.40 3.02 -14.01
C PRO A 497 1.44 3.69 -13.10
N SER A 498 2.08 4.73 -13.60
CA SER A 498 2.95 5.58 -12.80
C SER A 498 2.17 6.18 -11.62
N PRO A 499 2.78 6.41 -10.47
CA PRO A 499 2.15 7.18 -9.42
C PRO A 499 1.74 8.56 -9.94
N ILE A 500 0.69 9.11 -9.33
CA ILE A 500 0.27 10.50 -9.55
C ILE A 500 0.28 11.14 -8.17
N SER A 501 1.18 12.07 -7.93
CA SER A 501 1.36 12.70 -6.64
C SER A 501 1.51 14.20 -6.80
N LEU A 502 0.74 14.99 -6.06
CA LEU A 502 0.90 16.44 -6.03
C LEU A 502 2.08 16.90 -5.17
N ILE A 503 2.58 16.01 -4.30
CA ILE A 503 3.77 16.23 -3.49
C ILE A 503 4.70 15.05 -3.65
N ASN A 504 5.81 15.29 -4.29
CA ASN A 504 6.98 14.41 -4.37
C ASN A 504 8.16 15.15 -3.72
N THR A 505 8.34 14.92 -2.45
CA THR A 505 9.37 15.64 -1.68
C THR A 505 10.79 15.43 -2.20
N ARG A 506 11.02 14.42 -3.06
CA ARG A 506 12.30 14.23 -3.78
C ARG A 506 12.65 15.41 -4.71
N ARG A 507 11.67 16.27 -5.06
CA ARG A 507 11.91 17.52 -5.80
C ARG A 507 12.65 18.58 -4.96
N ILE A 508 12.40 18.57 -3.65
CA ILE A 508 13.04 19.47 -2.69
C ILE A 508 14.47 18.99 -2.43
N GLY A 509 15.46 19.84 -2.70
CA GLY A 509 16.87 19.45 -2.68
C GLY A 509 17.20 18.37 -3.72
N GLY A 510 16.43 18.32 -4.79
CA GLY A 510 16.69 17.50 -5.96
C GLY A 510 17.65 18.16 -6.94
N THR A 511 17.70 17.63 -8.16
CA THR A 511 18.54 18.21 -9.21
C THR A 511 18.06 19.61 -9.59
N ALA A 512 18.99 20.51 -9.83
CA ALA A 512 18.70 21.89 -10.20
C ALA A 512 18.03 21.97 -11.59
N SER A 513 16.72 22.20 -11.64
CA SER A 513 15.95 22.22 -12.89
C SER A 513 15.80 23.61 -13.51
N GLN A 514 15.97 24.67 -12.73
CA GLN A 514 15.74 26.05 -13.12
C GLN A 514 17.03 26.91 -13.14
N VAL A 515 18.17 26.33 -13.46
CA VAL A 515 19.42 27.11 -13.61
C VAL A 515 19.56 27.54 -15.07
N ALA A 516 19.62 28.87 -15.29
CA ALA A 516 19.90 29.41 -16.60
C ALA A 516 21.40 29.21 -16.94
N LEU A 517 21.66 28.60 -18.09
CA LEU A 517 23.02 28.43 -18.61
C LEU A 517 23.36 29.56 -19.55
N ASP A 518 24.57 30.09 -19.46
CA ASP A 518 25.11 30.99 -20.46
C ASP A 518 25.30 30.26 -21.80
N GLU A 519 25.21 31.01 -22.92
CA GLU A 519 25.35 30.45 -24.25
C GLU A 519 26.72 29.78 -24.43
N GLY A 520 26.71 28.48 -24.85
CA GLY A 520 27.93 27.69 -25.03
C GLY A 520 28.40 26.94 -23.78
N VAL A 521 27.72 27.06 -22.64
CA VAL A 521 28.03 26.30 -21.42
C VAL A 521 27.20 25.04 -21.36
N SER A 522 27.85 23.91 -21.11
CA SER A 522 27.21 22.60 -20.84
C SER A 522 27.64 22.07 -19.46
N PRO A 523 26.81 21.29 -18.77
CA PRO A 523 27.20 20.68 -17.51
C PRO A 523 28.41 19.75 -17.66
N PHE A 524 29.38 19.86 -16.76
CA PHE A 524 30.53 18.98 -16.74
C PHE A 524 30.13 17.64 -16.08
N ARG A 525 30.38 16.52 -16.75
CA ARG A 525 30.34 15.13 -16.22
C ARG A 525 29.33 14.88 -15.08
N GLY A 526 28.03 14.99 -15.36
CA GLY A 526 26.99 14.65 -14.38
C GLY A 526 26.78 15.69 -13.26
N GLN A 527 27.39 16.85 -13.31
CA GLN A 527 27.17 17.94 -12.35
C GLN A 527 25.71 18.40 -12.30
N ARG A 528 24.98 18.31 -13.42
CA ARG A 528 23.54 18.62 -13.45
C ARG A 528 22.70 17.72 -12.56
N ASP A 529 23.19 16.52 -12.27
CA ASP A 529 22.47 15.51 -11.47
C ASP A 529 22.80 15.61 -9.96
N VAL A 530 23.68 16.57 -9.57
CA VAL A 530 24.02 16.82 -8.17
C VAL A 530 22.82 17.42 -7.44
N PRO A 531 22.42 16.86 -6.28
CA PRO A 531 21.37 17.42 -5.45
C PRO A 531 21.70 18.83 -4.95
N THR A 532 20.69 19.69 -4.89
CA THR A 532 20.78 21.05 -4.33
C THR A 532 20.75 20.98 -2.81
N ASP A 533 21.61 21.73 -2.15
CA ASP A 533 21.59 21.85 -0.70
C ASP A 533 20.37 22.65 -0.19
N LEU A 534 20.06 22.52 1.08
CA LEU A 534 18.95 23.23 1.72
C LEU A 534 19.46 24.07 2.90
N TYR A 535 19.05 25.33 2.97
CA TYR A 535 19.15 26.10 4.21
C TYR A 535 18.35 25.45 5.33
N GLY A 536 17.15 24.98 5.02
CA GLY A 536 16.28 24.28 5.96
C GLY A 536 14.88 24.02 5.45
N ALA A 537 14.13 23.31 6.26
CA ALA A 537 12.72 23.06 5.99
C ALA A 537 11.94 23.00 7.33
N ALA A 538 10.65 23.36 7.28
CA ALA A 538 9.77 23.30 8.43
C ALA A 538 8.41 22.69 8.04
N LYS A 539 7.87 21.84 8.92
CA LYS A 539 6.59 21.18 8.73
C LYS A 539 5.76 21.28 10.01
N LEU A 540 4.52 21.71 9.84
CA LEU A 540 3.50 21.74 10.89
C LEU A 540 2.39 20.79 10.50
N THR A 541 2.05 19.82 11.33
CA THR A 541 0.90 18.94 11.13
C THR A 541 0.06 18.87 12.41
N GLY A 542 -1.23 18.59 12.25
CA GLY A 542 -2.08 18.48 13.40
C GLY A 542 -3.51 18.08 13.10
N GLN A 543 -4.27 17.92 14.19
CA GLN A 543 -5.70 17.59 14.14
C GLN A 543 -6.47 18.34 15.23
N VAL A 544 -7.60 18.92 14.86
CA VAL A 544 -8.54 19.57 15.79
C VAL A 544 -9.95 19.09 15.50
N GLY A 545 -10.47 18.20 16.33
CA GLY A 545 -11.74 17.52 16.05
C GLY A 545 -11.66 16.74 14.73
N ASP A 546 -12.61 16.93 13.85
CA ASP A 546 -12.71 16.29 12.55
C ASP A 546 -11.82 16.93 11.45
N VAL A 547 -11.02 17.95 11.81
CA VAL A 547 -10.17 18.66 10.85
C VAL A 547 -8.70 18.30 11.09
N ARG A 548 -8.07 17.69 10.08
CA ARG A 548 -6.60 17.51 9.97
C ARG A 548 -6.01 18.60 9.09
N TYR A 549 -4.81 19.05 9.41
CA TYR A 549 -4.14 20.08 8.65
C TYR A 549 -2.62 19.87 8.60
N GLY A 550 -1.99 20.40 7.58
CA GLY A 550 -0.54 20.38 7.40
C GLY A 550 -0.05 21.57 6.60
N VAL A 551 1.14 22.04 6.96
CA VAL A 551 1.90 23.05 6.21
C VAL A 551 3.34 22.55 6.13
N LEU A 552 3.96 22.64 4.96
CA LEU A 552 5.37 22.34 4.73
C LEU A 552 5.99 23.51 3.96
N SER A 553 7.16 23.97 4.39
CA SER A 553 7.99 24.92 3.62
C SER A 553 9.42 24.43 3.62
N ALA A 554 10.13 24.64 2.52
CA ALA A 554 11.53 24.30 2.36
C ALA A 554 12.23 25.36 1.49
N PHE A 555 13.50 25.59 1.78
CA PHE A 555 14.31 26.64 1.17
C PHE A 555 15.62 26.02 0.68
N GLU A 556 15.83 26.00 -0.64
CA GLU A 556 17.08 25.55 -1.26
C GLU A 556 18.17 26.63 -1.12
N ASP A 557 19.41 26.19 -1.03
CA ASP A 557 20.58 27.04 -1.13
C ASP A 557 20.88 27.38 -2.60
N ASP A 558 21.75 28.34 -2.84
CA ASP A 558 22.24 28.62 -4.18
C ASP A 558 22.88 27.37 -4.79
N VAL A 559 22.62 27.16 -6.08
CA VAL A 559 23.18 26.03 -6.82
C VAL A 559 24.58 26.38 -7.31
N GLU A 560 25.56 25.57 -6.93
CA GLU A 560 26.91 25.68 -7.41
C GLU A 560 27.34 24.38 -8.10
N TRP A 561 27.73 24.44 -9.37
CA TRP A 561 28.27 23.30 -10.10
C TRP A 561 29.21 23.73 -11.24
N ILE A 562 29.98 22.76 -11.74
CA ILE A 562 30.96 22.98 -12.77
C ILE A 562 30.31 22.84 -14.16
N GLY A 563 30.38 23.89 -14.97
CA GLY A 563 30.11 23.89 -16.39
C GLY A 563 31.37 23.67 -17.24
N GLN A 564 31.17 23.37 -18.52
CA GLN A 564 32.23 23.28 -19.53
C GLN A 564 31.84 24.05 -20.75
N ILE A 565 32.73 24.89 -21.25
CA ILE A 565 32.56 25.60 -22.53
C ILE A 565 33.14 24.78 -23.69
N GLU A 566 32.89 25.22 -24.96
CA GLU A 566 33.27 24.48 -26.18
C GLU A 566 34.77 24.20 -26.30
N ASP A 567 35.63 25.01 -25.71
CA ASP A 567 37.10 24.80 -25.72
C ASP A 567 37.59 23.81 -24.67
N GLY A 568 36.66 23.24 -23.88
CA GLY A 568 36.97 22.26 -22.82
C GLY A 568 37.30 22.91 -21.48
N SER A 569 37.35 24.23 -21.37
CA SER A 569 37.59 24.95 -20.10
C SER A 569 36.39 24.78 -19.14
N LYS A 570 36.70 24.62 -17.84
CA LYS A 570 35.72 24.58 -16.78
C LYS A 570 35.32 26.00 -16.34
N VAL A 571 34.05 26.21 -16.05
CA VAL A 571 33.48 27.45 -15.52
C VAL A 571 32.55 27.13 -14.36
N ASP A 572 32.57 27.98 -13.34
CA ASP A 572 31.62 27.85 -12.23
C ASP A 572 30.26 28.37 -12.67
N VAL A 573 29.22 27.56 -12.43
CA VAL A 573 27.81 27.91 -12.67
C VAL A 573 27.16 28.10 -11.31
N VAL A 574 26.66 29.29 -11.06
CA VAL A 574 25.96 29.64 -9.82
C VAL A 574 24.55 30.15 -10.18
N GLY A 575 23.55 29.61 -9.51
CA GLY A 575 22.17 30.04 -9.68
C GLY A 575 21.41 29.98 -8.35
N PRO A 576 20.38 30.82 -8.15
CA PRO A 576 19.59 30.77 -6.94
C PRO A 576 18.79 29.46 -6.86
N GLY A 577 18.64 28.94 -5.64
CA GLY A 577 17.76 27.81 -5.34
C GLY A 577 16.27 28.17 -5.43
N ARG A 578 15.42 27.21 -5.13
CA ARG A 578 13.96 27.33 -5.15
C ARG A 578 13.38 27.35 -3.74
N ASP A 579 12.26 28.02 -3.57
CA ASP A 579 11.47 28.01 -2.35
C ASP A 579 10.17 27.18 -2.54
N PHE A 580 9.86 26.35 -1.58
CA PHE A 580 8.69 25.46 -1.62
C PHE A 580 7.75 25.75 -0.47
N ALA A 581 6.45 25.78 -0.77
CA ALA A 581 5.41 25.85 0.24
C ALA A 581 4.24 24.96 -0.13
N THR A 582 3.65 24.30 0.85
CA THR A 582 2.39 23.56 0.66
C THR A 582 1.52 23.67 1.89
N ALA A 583 0.20 23.71 1.67
CA ALA A 583 -0.81 23.74 2.72
C ALA A 583 -1.91 22.72 2.43
N ARG A 584 -2.32 21.97 3.46
CA ARG A 584 -3.33 20.93 3.40
C ARG A 584 -4.36 21.11 4.50
N VAL A 585 -5.65 20.96 4.17
CA VAL A 585 -6.75 20.89 5.14
C VAL A 585 -7.68 19.76 4.73
N ILE A 586 -8.05 18.89 5.66
CA ILE A 586 -8.93 17.75 5.46
C ILE A 586 -10.01 17.77 6.54
N TYR A 587 -11.28 17.82 6.15
CA TYR A 587 -12.41 17.51 7.01
C TYR A 587 -12.74 16.03 6.88
N GLU A 588 -12.78 15.29 7.98
CA GLU A 588 -13.04 13.86 7.99
C GLU A 588 -14.11 13.50 9.01
N SER A 589 -15.13 12.79 8.59
CA SER A 589 -16.21 12.31 9.45
C SER A 589 -16.20 10.78 9.48
N ILE A 590 -16.06 10.23 10.69
CA ILE A 590 -16.12 8.79 10.96
C ILE A 590 -17.43 8.50 11.65
N GLY A 591 -18.33 7.85 10.93
CA GLY A 591 -19.63 7.40 11.41
C GLY A 591 -19.96 6.03 10.86
N GLU A 592 -21.22 5.80 10.55
CA GLU A 592 -21.67 4.60 9.83
C GLU A 592 -20.92 4.46 8.50
N ASN A 593 -20.80 5.56 7.74
CA ASN A 593 -19.92 5.68 6.60
C ASN A 593 -18.73 6.58 6.95
N ARG A 594 -17.57 6.34 6.37
CA ARG A 594 -16.45 7.27 6.46
C ARG A 594 -16.47 8.19 5.25
N LYS A 595 -16.28 9.49 5.49
CA LYS A 595 -16.23 10.53 4.44
C LYS A 595 -15.14 11.52 4.75
N SER A 596 -14.39 11.94 3.73
CA SER A 596 -13.52 13.10 3.87
C SER A 596 -13.60 14.01 2.67
N LEU A 597 -13.31 15.28 2.90
CA LEU A 597 -13.16 16.32 1.89
C LEU A 597 -11.90 17.10 2.22
N GLY A 598 -11.01 17.25 1.25
CA GLY A 598 -9.74 17.89 1.42
C GLY A 598 -9.45 18.97 0.39
N TYR A 599 -8.58 19.90 0.79
CA TYR A 599 -7.95 20.87 -0.09
C TYR A 599 -6.44 20.83 0.10
N LEU A 600 -5.69 20.84 -1.00
CA LEU A 600 -4.24 20.95 -1.03
C LEU A 600 -3.86 22.10 -1.98
N GLY A 601 -2.96 22.98 -1.52
CA GLY A 601 -2.28 23.98 -2.36
C GLY A 601 -0.77 23.82 -2.27
N THR A 602 -0.08 23.94 -3.40
CA THR A 602 1.38 23.95 -3.49
C THR A 602 1.85 25.20 -4.22
N LEU A 603 3.01 25.72 -3.81
CA LEU A 603 3.69 26.84 -4.44
C LEU A 603 5.18 26.52 -4.52
N VAL A 604 5.76 26.69 -5.68
CA VAL A 604 7.20 26.63 -5.91
C VAL A 604 7.62 27.96 -6.54
N GLN A 605 8.46 28.69 -5.84
CA GLN A 605 9.04 29.94 -6.35
C GLN A 605 10.45 29.64 -6.86
N GLY A 606 10.69 29.93 -8.11
CA GLY A 606 11.95 29.64 -8.76
C GLY A 606 12.57 30.84 -9.48
N PRO A 607 13.83 30.76 -9.88
CA PRO A 607 14.52 31.88 -10.51
C PRO A 607 14.04 32.19 -11.94
N ILE A 608 13.38 31.23 -12.62
CA ILE A 608 12.93 31.38 -14.00
C ILE A 608 11.41 31.59 -14.07
N TYR A 609 10.66 30.78 -13.28
CA TYR A 609 9.19 30.84 -13.21
C TYR A 609 8.70 30.32 -11.84
N ASP A 610 7.51 30.75 -11.47
CA ASP A 610 6.76 30.22 -10.35
C ASP A 610 5.76 29.15 -10.83
N ALA A 611 5.49 28.16 -9.98
CA ALA A 611 4.48 27.14 -10.23
C ALA A 611 3.54 27.01 -9.03
N GLU A 612 2.23 26.93 -9.30
CA GLU A 612 1.24 26.71 -8.25
C GLU A 612 0.19 25.67 -8.66
N VAL A 613 -0.25 24.89 -7.68
CA VAL A 613 -1.25 23.85 -7.89
C VAL A 613 -2.26 23.85 -6.76
N HIS A 614 -3.53 23.72 -7.12
CA HIS A 614 -4.66 23.60 -6.20
C HIS A 614 -5.39 22.29 -6.45
N SER A 615 -5.76 21.59 -5.39
CA SER A 615 -6.50 20.34 -5.49
C SER A 615 -7.64 20.26 -4.48
N LEU A 616 -8.76 19.74 -4.94
CA LEU A 616 -9.87 19.30 -4.09
C LEU A 616 -10.00 17.78 -4.20
N ASP A 617 -10.12 17.10 -3.06
CA ASP A 617 -10.28 15.66 -3.02
C ASP A 617 -11.40 15.24 -2.09
N ALA A 618 -12.01 14.12 -2.41
CA ALA A 618 -13.07 13.50 -1.62
C ALA A 618 -12.81 12.00 -1.49
N HIS A 619 -13.08 11.46 -0.31
CA HIS A 619 -12.98 10.03 -0.02
C HIS A 619 -14.25 9.55 0.65
N PHE A 620 -14.72 8.36 0.28
CA PHE A 620 -15.91 7.72 0.83
C PHE A 620 -15.69 6.22 1.00
N VAL A 621 -16.08 5.71 2.17
CA VAL A 621 -16.18 4.26 2.45
C VAL A 621 -17.55 3.97 3.02
N ASP A 622 -18.24 2.96 2.48
CA ASP A 622 -19.55 2.55 2.95
C ASP A 622 -19.51 1.88 4.35
N ALA A 623 -20.69 1.72 4.94
CA ALA A 623 -20.84 1.11 6.27
C ALA A 623 -20.26 -0.30 6.38
N GLU A 624 -20.28 -1.08 5.31
CA GLU A 624 -19.80 -2.45 5.27
C GLU A 624 -18.31 -2.55 4.91
N GLY A 625 -17.67 -1.43 4.52
CA GLY A 625 -16.29 -1.38 4.06
C GLY A 625 -16.07 -2.12 2.73
N ARG A 626 -17.12 -2.25 1.93
CA ARG A 626 -17.09 -2.92 0.62
C ARG A 626 -16.91 -1.98 -0.55
N LEU A 627 -17.45 -0.77 -0.46
CA LEU A 627 -17.30 0.26 -1.47
C LEU A 627 -16.40 1.37 -0.95
N THR A 628 -15.34 1.63 -1.69
CA THR A 628 -14.47 2.82 -1.49
C THR A 628 -14.50 3.64 -2.77
N VAL A 629 -14.68 4.95 -2.64
CA VAL A 629 -14.61 5.89 -3.76
C VAL A 629 -13.68 7.03 -3.38
N ASP A 630 -12.68 7.26 -4.21
CA ASP A 630 -11.75 8.37 -4.14
C ASP A 630 -11.95 9.25 -5.38
N ALA A 631 -11.99 10.56 -5.19
CA ALA A 631 -12.09 11.52 -6.28
C ALA A 631 -11.16 12.71 -6.03
N GLN A 632 -10.54 13.22 -7.08
CA GLN A 632 -9.66 14.38 -7.02
C GLN A 632 -9.88 15.26 -8.23
N PHE A 633 -9.89 16.58 -8.02
CA PHE A 633 -9.83 17.62 -9.05
C PHE A 633 -8.57 18.44 -8.80
N ILE A 634 -7.84 18.74 -9.87
CA ILE A 634 -6.55 19.44 -9.84
C ILE A 634 -6.64 20.61 -10.80
N TYR A 635 -6.09 21.75 -10.41
CA TYR A 635 -5.92 22.94 -11.23
C TYR A 635 -4.57 23.57 -10.91
N GLY A 636 -3.82 23.93 -11.92
CA GLY A 636 -2.55 24.61 -11.75
C GLY A 636 -1.56 24.34 -12.88
N GLY A 637 -0.37 24.87 -12.72
CA GLY A 637 0.74 24.76 -13.68
C GLY A 637 1.78 25.83 -13.44
N ARG A 638 2.42 26.29 -14.51
CA ARG A 638 3.47 27.34 -14.50
C ARG A 638 2.90 28.61 -15.06
N GLU A 639 3.25 29.76 -14.48
CA GLU A 639 2.84 31.15 -14.77
C GLU A 639 1.86 31.46 -15.92
N ARG A 640 1.81 30.80 -17.04
CA ARG A 640 0.96 31.10 -18.21
C ARG A 640 0.36 29.84 -18.85
N GLU A 641 0.73 28.68 -18.32
CA GLU A 641 0.32 27.37 -18.79
C GLU A 641 -0.37 26.65 -17.63
N GLU A 642 -1.67 26.91 -17.45
CA GLU A 642 -2.48 26.34 -16.40
C GLU A 642 -3.48 25.35 -17.00
N GLY A 643 -3.56 24.17 -16.44
CA GLY A 643 -4.45 23.12 -16.90
C GLY A 643 -5.26 22.48 -15.79
N TYR A 644 -6.02 21.46 -16.14
CA TYR A 644 -6.94 20.76 -15.25
C TYR A 644 -6.65 19.26 -15.25
N GLY A 645 -6.80 18.66 -14.06
CA GLY A 645 -6.76 17.21 -13.88
C GLY A 645 -7.95 16.71 -13.08
N ALA A 646 -8.40 15.51 -13.36
CA ALA A 646 -9.43 14.83 -12.56
C ALA A 646 -9.17 13.33 -12.49
N LEU A 647 -9.35 12.76 -11.29
CA LEU A 647 -9.15 11.35 -11.01
C LEU A 647 -10.35 10.81 -10.24
N ILE A 648 -10.79 9.60 -10.57
CA ILE A 648 -11.82 8.87 -9.81
C ILE A 648 -11.40 7.41 -9.71
N ASP A 649 -11.30 6.91 -8.48
CA ASP A 649 -11.05 5.51 -8.17
C ASP A 649 -12.23 4.92 -7.41
N MET A 650 -12.78 3.82 -7.90
CA MET A 650 -13.84 3.10 -7.23
C MET A 650 -13.44 1.65 -7.01
N THR A 651 -13.35 1.24 -5.76
CA THR A 651 -13.08 -0.15 -5.36
C THR A 651 -14.34 -0.77 -4.78
N TYR A 652 -14.75 -1.92 -5.31
CA TYR A 652 -15.89 -2.68 -4.79
C TYR A 652 -15.49 -4.13 -4.47
N ALA A 653 -15.43 -4.47 -3.18
CA ALA A 653 -15.22 -5.82 -2.69
C ALA A 653 -16.56 -6.57 -2.65
N LYS A 654 -16.91 -7.27 -3.73
CA LYS A 654 -18.16 -8.06 -3.80
C LYS A 654 -18.19 -9.19 -2.76
N SER A 655 -17.02 -9.77 -2.46
CA SER A 655 -16.84 -10.82 -1.46
C SER A 655 -15.36 -10.88 -1.06
N ALA A 656 -15.01 -11.70 -0.07
CA ALA A 656 -13.63 -12.00 0.29
C ALA A 656 -12.79 -12.57 -0.87
N THR A 657 -13.44 -13.08 -1.92
CA THR A 657 -12.77 -13.72 -3.06
C THR A 657 -12.80 -12.92 -4.34
N LEU A 658 -13.67 -11.90 -4.46
CA LEU A 658 -13.85 -11.16 -5.70
C LEU A 658 -13.95 -9.65 -5.44
N SER A 659 -13.06 -8.88 -6.03
CA SER A 659 -13.06 -7.42 -6.00
C SER A 659 -12.95 -6.83 -7.41
N HIS A 660 -13.46 -5.61 -7.55
CA HIS A 660 -13.47 -4.83 -8.77
C HIS A 660 -12.90 -3.45 -8.46
N VAL A 661 -12.06 -2.92 -9.35
CA VAL A 661 -11.58 -1.54 -9.31
C VAL A 661 -11.86 -0.89 -10.65
N VAL A 662 -12.35 0.34 -10.62
CA VAL A 662 -12.50 1.21 -11.79
C VAL A 662 -11.71 2.47 -11.53
N GLU A 663 -10.83 2.83 -12.45
CA GLU A 663 -10.02 4.04 -12.42
C GLU A 663 -10.33 4.88 -13.65
N ILE A 664 -10.58 6.16 -13.45
CA ILE A 664 -10.85 7.14 -14.51
C ILE A 664 -9.90 8.31 -14.30
N ASP A 665 -9.16 8.64 -15.34
CA ASP A 665 -8.22 9.74 -15.37
C ASP A 665 -8.60 10.72 -16.49
N TYR A 666 -8.44 11.99 -16.21
CA TYR A 666 -8.42 13.07 -17.18
C TYR A 666 -7.28 14.03 -16.80
N MET A 667 -6.34 14.26 -17.71
CA MET A 667 -5.25 15.19 -17.56
C MET A 667 -5.19 16.04 -18.83
N ASP A 668 -5.40 17.33 -18.66
CA ASP A 668 -5.33 18.35 -19.71
C ASP A 668 -3.92 18.40 -20.34
N GLU A 669 -3.78 18.98 -21.51
CA GLU A 669 -2.49 19.18 -22.18
C GLU A 669 -1.58 20.17 -21.44
N ASP A 670 -2.17 21.18 -20.81
CA ASP A 670 -1.46 22.25 -20.11
C ASP A 670 -1.15 21.93 -18.64
N ILE A 671 -1.73 20.84 -18.06
CA ILE A 671 -1.47 20.49 -16.67
C ILE A 671 -0.02 20.01 -16.47
N ASP A 672 0.73 20.72 -15.65
CA ASP A 672 2.05 20.30 -15.16
C ASP A 672 2.20 20.64 -13.68
N PHE A 673 2.50 19.66 -12.85
CA PHE A 673 2.78 19.83 -11.44
C PHE A 673 4.09 19.14 -11.00
N ASN A 674 5.00 18.92 -11.96
CA ASN A 674 6.25 18.23 -11.70
C ASN A 674 7.28 19.07 -10.93
N ASP A 675 7.03 20.36 -10.69
CA ASP A 675 7.93 21.20 -9.90
C ASP A 675 7.98 20.78 -8.41
N LEU A 676 6.86 20.30 -7.83
CA LEU A 676 6.83 19.67 -6.52
C LEU A 676 6.14 18.30 -6.55
N GLY A 677 5.40 17.96 -7.57
CA GLY A 677 4.67 16.71 -7.72
C GLY A 677 5.36 15.69 -8.61
N PHE A 678 4.58 14.70 -9.05
CA PHE A 678 4.97 13.71 -10.04
C PHE A 678 3.79 13.34 -10.93
N LEU A 679 3.92 13.63 -12.20
CA LEU A 679 3.02 13.24 -13.28
C LEU A 679 3.88 12.73 -14.45
N ALA A 680 3.77 11.46 -14.80
CA ALA A 680 4.58 10.87 -15.86
C ALA A 680 4.19 11.38 -17.26
N ARG A 681 2.91 11.73 -17.46
CA ARG A 681 2.39 12.34 -18.68
C ARG A 681 1.12 13.16 -18.40
N ASN A 682 0.89 14.17 -19.20
CA ASN A 682 -0.37 14.90 -19.32
C ASN A 682 -1.07 14.56 -20.67
N ASN A 683 -2.05 15.34 -21.08
CA ASN A 683 -2.76 15.22 -22.36
C ASN A 683 -3.39 13.85 -22.60
N TYR A 684 -4.15 13.32 -21.60
CA TYR A 684 -4.82 12.03 -21.78
C TYR A 684 -6.13 11.89 -20.99
N ALA A 685 -7.01 11.04 -21.51
CA ALA A 685 -8.12 10.46 -20.76
C ALA A 685 -7.99 8.93 -20.75
N ARG A 686 -8.11 8.32 -19.56
CA ARG A 686 -7.94 6.87 -19.37
C ARG A 686 -9.10 6.27 -18.58
N LEU A 687 -9.54 5.10 -19.01
CA LEU A 687 -10.40 4.20 -18.26
C LEU A 687 -9.67 2.87 -18.03
N ARG A 688 -9.55 2.46 -16.78
CA ARG A 688 -8.95 1.19 -16.39
C ARG A 688 -9.90 0.41 -15.48
N TYR A 689 -10.06 -0.87 -15.78
CA TYR A 689 -10.84 -1.79 -14.97
C TYR A 689 -9.97 -2.96 -14.53
N VAL A 690 -10.01 -3.26 -13.23
CA VAL A 690 -9.28 -4.38 -12.61
C VAL A 690 -10.27 -5.29 -11.91
N MET A 691 -10.25 -6.57 -12.26
CA MET A 691 -10.98 -7.62 -11.56
C MET A 691 -10.00 -8.58 -10.88
N SER A 692 -10.06 -8.66 -9.57
CA SER A 692 -9.21 -9.56 -8.79
C SER A 692 -10.03 -10.69 -8.17
N PHE A 693 -9.57 -11.91 -8.42
CA PHE A 693 -10.11 -13.14 -7.86
C PHE A 693 -9.06 -13.80 -6.97
N ASN A 694 -9.41 -14.06 -5.71
CA ASN A 694 -8.54 -14.69 -4.74
C ASN A 694 -9.27 -15.87 -4.08
N LYS A 695 -8.81 -17.09 -4.29
CA LYS A 695 -9.36 -18.28 -3.68
C LYS A 695 -8.36 -18.91 -2.73
N LEU A 696 -8.75 -18.96 -1.47
CA LEU A 696 -7.98 -19.49 -0.36
C LEU A 696 -8.36 -20.95 -0.12
N ASP A 697 -7.44 -21.73 0.44
CA ASP A 697 -7.64 -23.11 0.86
C ASP A 697 -8.24 -24.00 -0.24
N MET A 698 -7.49 -24.19 -1.33
CA MET A 698 -7.90 -25.04 -2.45
C MET A 698 -7.57 -26.53 -2.25
N GLY A 699 -7.03 -26.91 -1.10
CA GLY A 699 -6.69 -28.27 -0.74
C GLY A 699 -5.18 -28.59 -0.79
N PRO A 700 -4.80 -29.86 -0.59
CA PRO A 700 -3.42 -30.25 -0.32
C PRO A 700 -2.45 -30.04 -1.50
N SER A 701 -2.95 -29.93 -2.73
CA SER A 701 -2.12 -29.76 -3.94
C SER A 701 -1.96 -28.30 -4.36
N LEU A 702 -2.78 -27.39 -3.81
CA LEU A 702 -2.82 -25.98 -4.18
C LEU A 702 -3.33 -25.17 -3.01
N SER A 703 -2.43 -24.47 -2.31
CA SER A 703 -2.80 -23.72 -1.11
C SER A 703 -3.70 -22.54 -1.43
N ASN A 704 -3.26 -21.67 -2.33
CA ASN A 704 -4.00 -20.47 -2.73
C ASN A 704 -3.86 -20.24 -4.23
N TYR A 705 -4.86 -19.61 -4.80
CA TYR A 705 -4.86 -19.14 -6.18
C TYR A 705 -5.33 -17.68 -6.23
N ARG A 706 -4.55 -16.84 -6.84
CA ARG A 706 -4.89 -15.45 -7.08
C ARG A 706 -4.79 -15.14 -8.58
N SER A 707 -5.75 -14.41 -9.10
CA SER A 707 -5.81 -14.03 -10.50
C SER A 707 -6.33 -12.61 -10.63
N THR A 708 -5.72 -11.82 -11.48
CA THR A 708 -6.12 -10.45 -11.78
C THR A 708 -6.26 -10.28 -13.29
N LEU A 709 -7.40 -9.79 -13.73
CA LEU A 709 -7.67 -9.36 -15.10
C LEU A 709 -7.74 -7.84 -15.13
N ILE A 710 -7.01 -7.22 -16.04
CA ILE A 710 -6.94 -5.78 -16.24
C ILE A 710 -7.34 -5.47 -17.67
N ALA A 711 -8.24 -4.52 -17.86
CA ALA A 711 -8.59 -3.95 -19.15
C ALA A 711 -8.40 -2.43 -19.06
N GLU A 712 -7.72 -1.86 -20.04
CA GLU A 712 -7.32 -0.45 -20.03
C GLU A 712 -7.46 0.15 -21.41
N GLN A 713 -7.87 1.42 -21.47
CA GLN A 713 -7.91 2.21 -22.67
C GLN A 713 -7.62 3.68 -22.36
N GLN A 714 -6.73 4.29 -23.15
CA GLN A 714 -6.30 5.67 -23.01
C GLN A 714 -6.37 6.38 -24.35
N TYR A 715 -6.75 7.62 -24.32
CA TYR A 715 -6.81 8.52 -25.47
C TYR A 715 -5.94 9.75 -25.21
N ASN A 716 -5.25 10.19 -26.22
CA ASN A 716 -4.69 11.55 -26.30
C ASN A 716 -5.84 12.54 -26.55
N LEU A 717 -5.86 13.68 -25.86
CA LEU A 717 -6.98 14.62 -25.90
C LEU A 717 -6.94 15.52 -27.13
N ASP A 718 -5.75 15.86 -27.64
CA ASP A 718 -5.55 16.73 -28.77
C ASP A 718 -6.06 16.12 -30.07
N ASP A 719 -5.55 14.93 -30.38
CA ASP A 719 -5.80 14.24 -31.64
C ASP A 719 -6.92 13.20 -31.51
N GLY A 720 -7.34 12.82 -30.31
CA GLY A 720 -8.29 11.76 -30.04
C GLY A 720 -7.76 10.38 -30.40
N LEU A 721 -6.45 10.19 -30.42
CA LEU A 721 -5.79 8.94 -30.77
C LEU A 721 -5.81 7.99 -29.55
N VAL A 722 -5.97 6.69 -29.81
CA VAL A 722 -5.77 5.65 -28.79
C VAL A 722 -4.27 5.49 -28.58
N THR A 723 -3.77 5.90 -27.42
CA THR A 723 -2.33 5.91 -27.11
C THR A 723 -1.90 4.75 -26.22
N ASP A 724 -2.76 4.30 -25.31
CA ASP A 724 -2.51 3.12 -24.53
C ASP A 724 -3.80 2.30 -24.40
N SER A 725 -3.68 1.00 -24.60
CA SER A 725 -4.79 0.08 -24.41
C SER A 725 -4.26 -1.34 -24.25
N GLY A 726 -4.98 -2.14 -23.49
CA GLY A 726 -4.57 -3.51 -23.31
C GLY A 726 -5.52 -4.37 -22.51
N LEU A 727 -5.36 -5.67 -22.65
CA LEU A 727 -6.00 -6.69 -21.86
C LEU A 727 -4.90 -7.55 -21.23
N TYR A 728 -4.83 -7.55 -19.91
CA TYR A 728 -3.77 -8.21 -19.17
C TYR A 728 -4.34 -9.21 -18.19
N TRP A 729 -3.74 -10.38 -18.13
CA TRP A 729 -4.05 -11.39 -17.14
C TRP A 729 -2.80 -11.75 -16.34
N ARG A 730 -2.92 -11.74 -15.00
CA ARG A 730 -1.89 -12.19 -14.08
C ARG A 730 -2.43 -13.23 -13.12
N SER A 731 -1.60 -14.19 -12.78
CA SER A 731 -1.95 -15.23 -11.85
C SER A 731 -0.77 -15.60 -10.94
N SER A 732 -1.06 -15.82 -9.67
CA SER A 732 -0.13 -16.38 -8.70
C SER A 732 -0.72 -17.65 -8.12
N ILE A 733 0.03 -18.71 -8.20
CA ILE A 733 -0.31 -20.05 -7.71
C ILE A 733 0.63 -20.40 -6.57
N PHE A 734 0.05 -20.57 -5.37
CA PHE A 734 0.80 -20.99 -4.20
C PHE A 734 0.72 -22.49 -4.04
N LEU A 735 1.82 -23.15 -4.32
CA LEU A 735 1.97 -24.59 -4.28
C LEU A 735 2.32 -25.07 -2.87
N PRO A 736 2.10 -26.35 -2.56
CA PRO A 736 2.60 -26.97 -1.33
C PRO A 736 4.11 -26.72 -1.16
N ARG A 737 4.60 -26.71 0.07
CA ARG A 737 6.00 -26.36 0.40
C ARG A 737 6.36 -24.92 0.09
N ARG A 738 5.38 -23.99 0.07
CA ARG A 738 5.60 -22.55 -0.12
C ARG A 738 6.31 -22.18 -1.43
N GLN A 739 6.17 -22.96 -2.45
CA GLN A 739 6.60 -22.59 -3.81
C GLN A 739 5.55 -21.69 -4.43
N THR A 740 5.97 -20.72 -5.20
CA THR A 740 5.07 -19.78 -5.91
C THR A 740 5.37 -19.83 -7.39
N LEU A 741 4.34 -20.09 -8.20
CA LEU A 741 4.38 -19.94 -9.64
C LEU A 741 3.59 -18.70 -10.01
N ARG A 742 4.23 -17.78 -10.72
CA ARG A 742 3.60 -16.58 -11.28
C ARG A 742 3.63 -16.62 -12.78
N MET A 743 2.57 -16.16 -13.38
CA MET A 743 2.45 -16.04 -14.81
C MET A 743 1.68 -14.78 -15.18
N GLY A 744 2.08 -14.16 -16.26
CA GLY A 744 1.43 -13.02 -16.85
C GLY A 744 1.33 -13.19 -18.36
N VAL A 745 0.26 -12.68 -18.93
CA VAL A 745 0.06 -12.57 -20.37
C VAL A 745 -0.64 -11.25 -20.64
N GLY A 746 -0.19 -10.51 -21.64
CA GLY A 746 -0.83 -9.28 -22.08
C GLY A 746 -1.00 -9.24 -23.58
N TYR A 747 -2.06 -8.62 -24.00
CA TYR A 747 -2.35 -8.24 -25.37
C TYR A 747 -2.58 -6.73 -25.43
N MET A 748 -1.81 -6.05 -26.24
CA MET A 748 -1.90 -4.62 -26.52
C MET A 748 -2.36 -4.49 -27.97
N PRO A 749 -3.59 -4.03 -28.23
CA PRO A 749 -4.07 -3.78 -29.58
C PRO A 749 -3.30 -2.66 -30.26
N GLU A 750 -3.47 -2.55 -31.57
CA GLU A 750 -2.96 -1.44 -32.38
C GLU A 750 -3.30 -0.10 -31.73
N ARG A 751 -2.31 0.81 -31.64
CA ARG A 751 -2.40 2.11 -30.99
C ARG A 751 -1.40 3.10 -31.58
N PHE A 752 -1.45 4.33 -31.08
CA PHE A 752 -0.46 5.35 -31.39
C PHE A 752 0.50 5.57 -30.23
N GLU A 753 1.78 5.70 -30.59
CA GLU A 753 2.80 6.20 -29.68
C GLU A 753 3.00 7.71 -29.94
N ASP A 754 2.82 8.54 -28.91
CA ASP A 754 2.79 9.99 -29.02
C ASP A 754 3.83 10.70 -28.13
N ILE A 755 4.50 9.98 -27.23
CA ILE A 755 5.45 10.55 -26.26
C ILE A 755 6.90 10.31 -26.66
N ASP A 756 7.26 9.09 -27.09
CA ASP A 756 8.65 8.72 -27.32
C ASP A 756 9.31 9.53 -28.44
N SER A 757 8.53 10.15 -29.34
CA SER A 757 9.01 11.13 -30.32
C SER A 757 9.35 12.51 -29.71
N ARG A 758 9.10 12.74 -28.42
CA ARG A 758 9.35 13.99 -27.70
C ARG A 758 8.71 15.22 -28.39
N GLY A 759 7.45 15.11 -28.77
CA GLY A 759 6.68 16.17 -29.42
C GLY A 759 6.89 16.30 -30.94
N ASN A 760 7.63 15.36 -31.57
CA ASN A 760 7.87 15.37 -33.02
C ASN A 760 6.83 14.57 -33.82
N GLY A 761 5.63 14.37 -33.27
CA GLY A 761 4.50 13.68 -33.91
C GLY A 761 4.28 12.28 -33.38
N SER A 762 3.07 11.76 -33.61
CA SER A 762 2.67 10.40 -33.19
C SER A 762 2.83 9.40 -34.35
N TYR A 763 3.09 8.14 -34.00
CA TYR A 763 3.18 7.04 -34.96
C TYR A 763 2.37 5.83 -34.49
N GLN A 764 1.88 5.07 -35.46
CA GLN A 764 1.09 3.87 -35.24
C GLN A 764 2.00 2.72 -34.87
N VAL A 765 1.59 1.95 -33.87
CA VAL A 765 2.23 0.74 -33.39
C VAL A 765 1.25 -0.41 -33.54
N ASP A 766 1.67 -1.49 -34.18
CA ASP A 766 0.87 -2.69 -34.37
C ASP A 766 0.52 -3.37 -33.05
N ASP A 767 -0.40 -4.32 -33.08
CA ASP A 767 -0.78 -5.10 -31.91
C ASP A 767 0.41 -5.94 -31.41
N ARG A 768 0.54 -6.05 -30.09
CA ARG A 768 1.66 -6.75 -29.45
C ARG A 768 1.18 -7.66 -28.34
N ILE A 769 1.92 -8.74 -28.15
CA ILE A 769 1.74 -9.65 -27.03
C ILE A 769 3.02 -9.76 -26.21
N TRP A 770 2.83 -10.05 -24.93
CA TRP A 770 3.92 -10.43 -24.05
C TRP A 770 3.45 -11.52 -23.09
N ALA A 771 4.40 -12.29 -22.58
CA ALA A 771 4.17 -13.30 -21.56
C ALA A 771 5.38 -13.42 -20.66
N ASP A 772 5.13 -13.66 -19.35
CA ASP A 772 6.15 -13.94 -18.36
C ASP A 772 5.78 -15.11 -17.44
N LEU A 773 6.78 -15.83 -16.99
CA LEU A 773 6.66 -16.94 -16.05
C LEU A 773 7.79 -16.88 -15.03
N VAL A 774 7.45 -16.98 -13.73
CA VAL A 774 8.42 -17.02 -12.64
C VAL A 774 8.07 -18.11 -11.65
N LEU A 775 9.05 -18.94 -11.34
CA LEU A 775 8.99 -19.93 -10.26
C LEU A 775 9.90 -19.48 -9.12
N ALA A 776 9.37 -19.38 -7.91
CA ALA A 776 10.14 -19.13 -6.69
C ALA A 776 9.95 -20.27 -5.68
N THR A 777 11.03 -20.62 -5.00
CA THR A 777 11.02 -21.63 -3.93
C THR A 777 10.78 -20.98 -2.57
N ASP A 778 10.60 -21.78 -1.53
CA ASP A 778 10.35 -21.36 -0.16
C ASP A 778 11.45 -20.41 0.36
N SER A 779 11.10 -19.17 0.64
CA SER A 779 11.99 -18.14 1.20
C SER A 779 12.35 -18.40 2.67
N GLY A 780 11.61 -19.28 3.37
CA GLY A 780 11.90 -19.74 4.74
C GLY A 780 13.10 -20.66 4.85
N LYS A 781 13.63 -21.22 3.75
CA LYS A 781 14.77 -22.15 3.74
C LYS A 781 16.13 -21.43 3.77
N VAL A 782 17.18 -22.17 4.13
CA VAL A 782 18.57 -21.69 4.12
C VAL A 782 18.96 -21.20 2.73
N ALA A 783 18.57 -21.92 1.69
CA ALA A 783 18.74 -21.51 0.29
C ALA A 783 17.37 -21.46 -0.39
N SER A 784 17.09 -20.36 -1.07
CA SER A 784 15.91 -20.21 -1.90
C SER A 784 16.32 -19.71 -3.27
N TYR A 785 15.58 -20.15 -4.28
CA TYR A 785 15.87 -19.90 -5.68
C TYR A 785 14.67 -19.29 -6.39
N SER A 786 14.94 -18.46 -7.36
CA SER A 786 13.94 -17.99 -8.32
C SER A 786 14.48 -18.14 -9.74
N ILE A 787 13.63 -18.53 -10.67
CA ILE A 787 13.93 -18.56 -12.09
C ILE A 787 12.74 -17.98 -12.85
N GLY A 788 13.01 -17.13 -13.82
CA GLY A 788 11.99 -16.49 -14.62
C GLY A 788 12.40 -16.41 -16.09
N MET A 789 11.40 -16.37 -16.95
CA MET A 789 11.56 -16.08 -18.36
C MET A 789 10.38 -15.26 -18.85
N GLY A 790 10.62 -14.45 -19.86
CA GLY A 790 9.59 -13.65 -20.48
C GLY A 790 9.90 -13.36 -21.93
N VAL A 791 8.86 -13.02 -22.67
CA VAL A 791 8.92 -12.62 -24.07
C VAL A 791 8.06 -11.38 -24.26
N LEU A 792 8.50 -10.46 -25.09
CA LEU A 792 7.79 -9.25 -25.46
C LEU A 792 7.94 -9.05 -26.99
N GLN A 793 6.85 -8.91 -27.69
CA GLN A 793 6.86 -8.47 -29.08
C GLN A 793 7.15 -6.96 -29.12
N GLU A 794 8.18 -6.57 -29.85
CA GLU A 794 8.60 -5.18 -30.00
C GLU A 794 7.77 -4.43 -31.06
N HIS A 795 8.01 -3.16 -31.25
CA HIS A 795 7.24 -2.29 -32.16
C HIS A 795 7.35 -2.66 -33.65
N LEU A 796 8.39 -3.38 -34.03
CA LEU A 796 8.68 -3.80 -35.40
C LEU A 796 8.49 -5.30 -35.62
N ASP A 797 7.58 -5.94 -34.86
CA ASP A 797 7.24 -7.36 -34.87
C ASP A 797 8.35 -8.34 -34.43
N ASP A 798 9.51 -7.85 -34.06
CA ASP A 798 10.59 -8.67 -33.49
C ASP A 798 10.35 -8.96 -32.01
N TRP A 799 11.20 -9.81 -31.42
CA TRP A 799 10.99 -10.30 -30.08
C TRP A 799 12.15 -9.99 -29.15
N THR A 800 11.82 -9.40 -28.01
CA THR A 800 12.69 -9.35 -26.85
C THR A 800 12.44 -10.56 -25.95
N VAL A 801 13.52 -11.24 -25.59
CA VAL A 801 13.51 -12.37 -24.64
C VAL A 801 14.24 -11.95 -23.37
N ASN A 802 13.66 -12.21 -22.21
CA ASN A 802 14.31 -12.01 -20.94
C ASN A 802 14.43 -13.32 -20.14
N ALA A 803 15.51 -13.45 -19.40
CA ALA A 803 15.77 -14.55 -18.48
C ALA A 803 16.25 -13.99 -17.13
N LYS A 804 15.73 -14.53 -16.05
CA LYS A 804 16.04 -14.09 -14.69
C LYS A 804 16.39 -15.26 -13.80
N ALA A 805 17.41 -15.11 -12.99
CA ALA A 805 17.80 -16.10 -12.00
C ALA A 805 18.12 -15.40 -10.67
N GLY A 806 17.68 -15.96 -9.58
CA GLY A 806 17.96 -15.42 -8.25
C GLY A 806 18.27 -16.50 -7.24
N VAL A 807 19.21 -16.22 -6.35
CA VAL A 807 19.57 -17.07 -5.21
C VAL A 807 19.63 -16.21 -3.95
N THR A 808 18.93 -16.64 -2.90
CA THR A 808 19.18 -16.14 -1.56
C THR A 808 19.76 -17.28 -0.72
N TYR A 809 20.90 -17.05 -0.15
CA TYR A 809 21.59 -18.00 0.73
C TYR A 809 21.75 -17.41 2.12
N ARG A 810 21.21 -18.11 3.12
CA ARG A 810 21.27 -17.72 4.54
C ARG A 810 21.87 -18.86 5.35
N PRO A 811 23.22 -18.96 5.37
CA PRO A 811 23.91 -20.05 6.08
C PRO A 811 23.65 -20.02 7.59
N VAL A 812 23.44 -18.84 8.14
CA VAL A 812 23.19 -18.57 9.56
C VAL A 812 22.17 -17.42 9.71
N ASP A 813 21.62 -17.26 10.90
CA ASP A 813 20.55 -16.28 11.17
C ASP A 813 20.99 -14.81 10.99
N TRP A 814 22.29 -14.56 11.14
CA TRP A 814 22.92 -13.23 11.08
C TRP A 814 23.55 -12.88 9.73
N MET A 815 23.40 -13.74 8.71
CA MET A 815 23.96 -13.47 7.38
C MET A 815 23.00 -13.84 6.26
N SER A 816 22.85 -12.95 5.29
CA SER A 816 22.19 -13.24 4.01
C SER A 816 23.04 -12.79 2.83
N VAL A 817 23.06 -13.59 1.79
CA VAL A 817 23.65 -13.31 0.47
C VAL A 817 22.54 -13.44 -0.54
N ASP A 818 22.20 -12.34 -1.20
CA ASP A 818 21.16 -12.27 -2.23
C ASP A 818 21.84 -11.94 -3.57
N PHE A 819 21.80 -12.86 -4.53
CA PHE A 819 22.32 -12.66 -5.86
C PHE A 819 21.19 -12.79 -6.87
N ASP A 820 21.04 -11.79 -7.74
CA ASP A 820 20.07 -11.78 -8.84
C ASP A 820 20.79 -11.45 -10.14
N LEU A 821 20.37 -12.09 -11.20
CA LEU A 821 20.86 -11.89 -12.56
C LEU A 821 19.68 -11.73 -13.51
N ASP A 822 19.60 -10.59 -14.14
CA ASP A 822 18.68 -10.32 -15.25
C ASP A 822 19.48 -10.27 -16.55
N TYR A 823 19.03 -11.05 -17.54
CA TYR A 823 19.55 -11.01 -18.91
C TYR A 823 18.41 -10.69 -19.85
N ARG A 824 18.65 -9.80 -20.82
CA ARG A 824 17.67 -9.45 -21.83
C ARG A 824 18.35 -9.40 -23.20
N GLN A 825 17.77 -10.11 -24.16
CA GLN A 825 18.12 -10.01 -25.57
C GLN A 825 16.99 -9.29 -26.28
N ARG A 826 17.27 -8.14 -26.85
CA ARG A 826 16.33 -7.29 -27.57
C ARG A 826 16.57 -7.41 -29.07
N ASN A 827 15.50 -7.51 -29.86
CA ASN A 827 15.54 -7.40 -31.30
C ASN A 827 14.40 -6.51 -31.75
N GLY A 828 14.62 -5.62 -32.72
CA GLY A 828 13.64 -4.62 -33.13
C GLY A 828 13.35 -3.55 -32.06
N TRP A 829 14.28 -3.34 -31.12
CA TRP A 829 14.15 -2.37 -30.07
C TRP A 829 14.27 -0.95 -30.63
N LEU A 830 13.16 -0.21 -30.62
CA LEU A 830 13.08 1.14 -31.14
C LEU A 830 13.54 2.15 -30.07
N VAL A 831 14.52 2.98 -30.41
CA VAL A 831 15.09 4.02 -29.51
C VAL A 831 15.10 5.36 -30.26
N TYR A 832 14.56 6.38 -29.59
CA TYR A 832 14.58 7.75 -30.09
C TYR A 832 16.01 8.28 -30.19
N GLN A 833 16.35 8.93 -31.28
CA GLN A 833 17.66 9.54 -31.48
C GLN A 833 17.59 11.07 -31.47
N ALA A 834 16.94 11.69 -32.43
CA ALA A 834 16.75 13.13 -32.50
C ALA A 834 15.63 13.51 -33.47
N GLY A 835 14.93 14.61 -33.20
CA GLY A 835 13.85 15.11 -34.07
C GLY A 835 12.78 14.06 -34.30
N ARG A 836 12.59 13.62 -35.54
CA ARG A 836 11.62 12.56 -35.91
C ARG A 836 12.24 11.16 -36.04
N ASN A 837 13.50 11.01 -35.68
CA ASN A 837 14.29 9.84 -36.03
C ASN A 837 14.41 8.84 -34.89
N PHE A 838 14.31 7.57 -35.25
CA PHE A 838 14.46 6.42 -34.38
C PHE A 838 15.45 5.43 -34.99
N GLY A 839 16.28 4.83 -34.16
CA GLY A 839 17.04 3.63 -34.51
C GLY A 839 16.32 2.38 -34.03
N ALA A 840 16.32 1.34 -34.85
CA ALA A 840 15.95 0.00 -34.42
C ALA A 840 17.22 -0.80 -34.10
N TYR A 841 17.25 -1.42 -32.92
CA TYR A 841 18.45 -2.04 -32.37
C TYR A 841 18.25 -3.52 -32.08
N SER A 842 19.32 -4.29 -32.30
CA SER A 842 19.53 -5.56 -31.64
C SER A 842 20.50 -5.36 -30.49
N GLY A 843 20.11 -5.76 -29.27
CA GLY A 843 20.91 -5.46 -28.11
C GLY A 843 20.87 -6.54 -27.04
N SER A 844 21.98 -6.66 -26.32
CA SER A 844 22.10 -7.53 -25.14
C SER A 844 22.27 -6.68 -23.89
N GLU A 845 21.54 -7.03 -22.84
CA GLU A 845 21.54 -6.35 -21.55
C GLU A 845 21.83 -7.35 -20.44
N TRP A 846 22.79 -7.03 -19.56
CA TRP A 846 23.13 -7.80 -18.38
C TRP A 846 23.00 -6.93 -17.13
N GLN A 847 22.29 -7.45 -16.13
CA GLN A 847 22.10 -6.74 -14.86
C GLN A 847 22.30 -7.68 -13.66
N PRO A 848 23.56 -7.98 -13.26
CA PRO A 848 23.83 -8.65 -11.99
C PRO A 848 23.63 -7.71 -10.82
N LYS A 849 23.07 -8.23 -9.73
CA LYS A 849 22.92 -7.55 -8.45
C LYS A 849 23.32 -8.50 -7.32
N LEU A 850 24.13 -8.02 -6.39
CA LEU A 850 24.57 -8.75 -5.20
C LEU A 850 24.34 -7.89 -3.97
N ASP A 851 23.58 -8.40 -3.02
CA ASP A 851 23.41 -7.81 -1.69
C ASP A 851 23.90 -8.80 -0.62
N ILE A 852 24.84 -8.39 0.20
CA ILE A 852 25.31 -9.15 1.36
C ILE A 852 24.96 -8.36 2.62
N ASN A 853 24.18 -8.97 3.52
CA ASN A 853 23.90 -8.41 4.84
C ASN A 853 24.54 -9.27 5.90
N TRP A 854 25.32 -8.66 6.74
CA TRP A 854 26.00 -9.29 7.88
C TRP A 854 25.68 -8.51 9.15
N TYR A 855 25.00 -9.18 10.08
CA TYR A 855 24.62 -8.63 11.38
C TYR A 855 25.54 -9.18 12.47
N ILE A 856 26.44 -8.35 12.99
CA ILE A 856 27.26 -8.68 14.17
C ILE A 856 26.33 -8.80 15.40
N SER A 857 25.31 -7.93 15.46
CA SER A 857 24.16 -7.98 16.36
C SER A 857 23.00 -7.24 15.70
N ALA A 858 21.81 -7.22 16.31
CA ALA A 858 20.68 -6.44 15.80
C ALA A 858 20.99 -4.94 15.65
N ALA A 859 21.95 -4.41 16.47
CA ALA A 859 22.38 -3.02 16.45
C ALA A 859 23.56 -2.74 15.49
N HIS A 860 24.25 -3.76 14.99
CA HIS A 860 25.44 -3.61 14.14
C HIS A 860 25.28 -4.35 12.82
N GLN A 861 25.20 -3.63 11.74
CA GLN A 861 25.05 -4.17 10.39
C GLN A 861 26.21 -3.75 9.48
N ILE A 862 26.73 -4.70 8.71
CA ILE A 862 27.55 -4.45 7.53
C ILE A 862 26.73 -4.88 6.31
N LYS A 863 26.59 -3.98 5.36
CA LYS A 863 25.88 -4.25 4.09
C LYS A 863 26.81 -3.93 2.92
N LEU A 864 26.96 -4.91 2.02
CA LEU A 864 27.54 -4.71 0.69
C LEU A 864 26.40 -4.77 -0.32
N SER A 865 26.28 -3.75 -1.14
CA SER A 865 25.36 -3.71 -2.28
C SER A 865 26.16 -3.43 -3.54
N PHE A 866 26.00 -4.29 -4.53
CA PHE A 866 26.63 -4.17 -5.84
C PHE A 866 25.56 -4.30 -6.91
N GLN A 867 25.54 -3.37 -7.85
CA GLN A 867 24.68 -3.39 -9.02
C GLN A 867 25.49 -2.94 -10.24
N TRP A 868 25.35 -3.68 -11.31
CA TRP A 868 25.92 -3.29 -12.59
C TRP A 868 24.87 -3.46 -13.69
N LEU A 869 24.82 -2.54 -14.62
CA LEU A 869 24.04 -2.60 -15.84
C LEU A 869 24.97 -2.44 -17.03
N GLY A 870 25.10 -3.47 -17.82
CA GLY A 870 25.82 -3.46 -19.09
C GLY A 870 24.89 -3.65 -20.26
N VAL A 871 24.91 -2.75 -21.24
CA VAL A 871 24.10 -2.81 -22.46
C VAL A 871 25.01 -2.63 -23.67
N LYS A 872 24.82 -3.46 -24.69
CA LYS A 872 25.40 -3.29 -26.02
C LYS A 872 24.28 -3.35 -27.04
N ALA A 873 24.14 -2.34 -27.86
CA ALA A 873 23.09 -2.21 -28.86
C ALA A 873 23.66 -1.86 -30.24
N ASN A 874 23.36 -2.69 -31.21
CA ASN A 874 23.76 -2.52 -32.61
C ASN A 874 22.57 -1.99 -33.39
N GLU A 875 22.76 -0.93 -34.15
CA GLU A 875 21.73 -0.38 -35.03
C GLU A 875 21.51 -1.28 -36.23
N GLU A 876 20.28 -1.78 -36.42
CA GLU A 876 19.87 -2.63 -37.54
C GLU A 876 19.05 -1.88 -38.57
N GLY A 877 18.34 -0.82 -38.18
CA GLY A 877 17.48 -0.05 -39.06
C GLY A 877 17.29 1.36 -38.60
N PHE A 878 16.93 2.23 -39.54
CA PHE A 878 16.67 3.64 -39.28
C PHE A 878 15.25 3.99 -39.71
N TYR A 879 14.52 4.68 -38.87
CA TYR A 879 13.11 4.99 -39.08
C TYR A 879 12.83 6.45 -38.77
N SER A 880 11.79 7.01 -39.38
CA SER A 880 11.34 8.35 -39.11
C SER A 880 9.82 8.42 -38.98
N VAL A 881 9.34 9.26 -38.09
CA VAL A 881 7.92 9.60 -37.97
C VAL A 881 7.50 10.44 -39.17
N SER A 882 6.46 10.02 -39.89
CA SER A 882 5.91 10.77 -41.03
C SER A 882 5.42 12.16 -40.59
N GLN A 883 5.57 13.17 -41.45
CA GLN A 883 5.03 14.52 -41.22
C GLN A 883 3.49 14.55 -41.09
N SER A 884 2.80 13.60 -41.69
CA SER A 884 1.35 13.48 -41.65
C SER A 884 0.85 12.57 -40.52
N GLY A 885 1.73 12.06 -39.66
CA GLY A 885 1.43 10.97 -38.74
C GLY A 885 1.31 9.62 -39.45
N GLY A 886 0.97 8.58 -38.72
CA GLY A 886 0.76 7.24 -39.25
C GLY A 886 1.94 6.31 -38.99
N VAL A 887 2.21 5.36 -39.89
CA VAL A 887 3.21 4.30 -39.70
C VAL A 887 4.63 4.88 -39.73
N LEU A 888 5.56 4.32 -38.94
CA LEU A 888 6.99 4.61 -39.07
C LEU A 888 7.48 4.27 -40.47
N VAL A 889 8.24 5.18 -41.07
CA VAL A 889 8.80 5.03 -42.39
C VAL A 889 10.27 4.68 -42.28
N ALA A 890 10.70 3.57 -42.92
CA ALA A 890 12.12 3.29 -43.03
C ALA A 890 12.82 4.46 -43.75
N ALA A 891 13.87 4.97 -43.20
CA ALA A 891 14.65 6.10 -43.71
C ALA A 891 16.05 5.64 -44.04
N ASP A 892 16.67 6.30 -45.05
CA ASP A 892 18.06 6.06 -45.38
C ASP A 892 18.96 6.46 -44.18
N ARG A 893 19.91 5.59 -43.86
CA ARG A 893 20.89 5.82 -42.81
C ARG A 893 21.66 7.12 -43.06
N THR A 894 21.67 8.01 -42.09
CA THR A 894 22.63 9.11 -42.04
C THR A 894 24.06 8.54 -41.85
N LEU A 895 25.09 9.29 -42.25
CA LEU A 895 26.46 8.80 -42.36
C LEU A 895 27.10 8.28 -41.06
N ASP A 896 26.46 8.51 -39.90
CA ASP A 896 27.02 8.16 -38.60
C ASP A 896 26.49 6.79 -38.10
N ASN A 897 27.35 6.03 -37.47
CA ASN A 897 26.97 4.79 -36.77
C ASN A 897 26.44 5.16 -35.37
N HIS A 898 25.20 4.75 -35.08
CA HIS A 898 24.53 4.99 -33.80
C HIS A 898 24.55 3.75 -32.89
N ASP A 899 25.44 2.80 -33.12
CA ASP A 899 25.69 1.73 -32.15
C ASP A 899 26.09 2.35 -30.81
N PHE A 900 25.52 1.82 -29.73
CA PHE A 900 25.81 2.37 -28.41
C PHE A 900 26.01 1.29 -27.35
N THR A 901 26.71 1.68 -26.32
CA THR A 901 26.85 0.88 -25.09
C THR A 901 26.42 1.72 -23.89
N VAL A 902 25.99 1.05 -22.84
CA VAL A 902 25.75 1.67 -21.52
C VAL A 902 26.43 0.81 -20.48
N SER A 903 27.23 1.44 -19.63
CA SER A 903 27.79 0.79 -18.44
C SER A 903 27.55 1.68 -17.23
N ARG A 904 26.76 1.16 -16.28
CA ARG A 904 26.46 1.84 -15.03
C ARG A 904 26.79 0.92 -13.87
N LEU A 905 27.68 1.36 -13.00
CA LEU A 905 28.08 0.64 -11.79
C LEU A 905 27.65 1.41 -10.54
N THR A 906 27.11 0.71 -9.56
CA THR A 906 26.95 1.23 -8.21
C THR A 906 27.38 0.16 -7.22
N THR A 907 28.35 0.49 -6.40
CA THR A 907 28.81 -0.34 -5.29
C THR A 907 28.77 0.47 -4.01
N GLN A 908 28.16 -0.06 -2.99
CA GLN A 908 28.12 0.56 -1.66
C GLN A 908 28.52 -0.46 -0.60
N LEU A 909 29.49 -0.11 0.23
CA LEU A 909 29.79 -0.81 1.48
C LEU A 909 29.39 0.09 2.64
N ARG A 910 28.44 -0.36 3.47
CA ARG A 910 27.87 0.41 4.58
C ARG A 910 28.03 -0.36 5.90
N TYR A 911 28.59 0.29 6.90
CA TYR A 911 28.48 -0.10 8.29
C TYR A 911 27.49 0.81 9.00
N ARG A 912 26.52 0.23 9.73
CA ARG A 912 25.59 0.95 10.61
C ARG A 912 25.73 0.42 12.04
N TRP A 913 25.85 1.35 12.95
CA TRP A 913 25.74 1.08 14.38
C TRP A 913 24.58 1.88 14.98
N GLU A 914 23.52 1.21 15.37
CA GLU A 914 22.40 1.77 16.12
C GLU A 914 22.79 1.80 17.61
N ILE A 915 23.25 2.96 18.09
CA ILE A 915 23.72 3.18 19.46
C ILE A 915 22.52 3.17 20.43
N ALA A 916 21.42 3.76 20.01
CA ALA A 916 20.12 3.82 20.68
C ALA A 916 19.03 4.08 19.64
N PRO A 917 17.73 3.94 19.95
CA PRO A 917 16.68 4.28 19.03
C PRO A 917 16.83 5.71 18.46
N LEU A 918 16.86 5.83 17.12
CA LEU A 918 17.11 7.08 16.38
C LEU A 918 18.50 7.73 16.61
N THR A 919 19.47 6.96 17.07
CA THR A 919 20.85 7.40 17.29
C THR A 919 21.78 6.44 16.56
N ASP A 920 22.33 6.86 15.44
CA ASP A 920 23.07 5.99 14.52
C ASP A 920 24.44 6.59 14.13
N LEU A 921 25.41 5.71 14.00
CA LEU A 921 26.65 5.97 13.29
C LEU A 921 26.63 5.20 11.95
N PHE A 922 26.85 5.92 10.88
CA PHE A 922 27.03 5.36 9.54
C PHE A 922 28.45 5.59 9.06
N ILE A 923 29.05 4.56 8.46
CA ILE A 923 30.28 4.64 7.69
C ILE A 923 29.96 4.00 6.34
N VAL A 924 30.10 4.79 5.27
CA VAL A 924 29.68 4.38 3.92
C VAL A 924 30.81 4.65 2.94
N TYR A 925 31.10 3.67 2.11
CA TYR A 925 31.94 3.82 0.95
C TYR A 925 31.10 3.58 -0.29
N ASN A 926 31.05 4.56 -1.18
CA ASN A 926 30.33 4.48 -2.46
C ASN A 926 31.34 4.52 -3.60
N ARG A 927 31.14 3.64 -4.58
CA ARG A 927 31.84 3.70 -5.85
C ARG A 927 30.85 3.50 -6.98
N GLY A 928 30.83 4.45 -7.90
CA GLY A 928 29.88 4.44 -9.01
C GLY A 928 30.47 5.01 -10.28
N ASN A 929 29.92 4.57 -11.39
CA ASN A 929 30.29 5.03 -12.69
C ASN A 929 29.09 5.09 -13.63
N GLN A 930 29.10 6.08 -14.54
CA GLN A 930 28.18 6.21 -15.66
C GLN A 930 29.01 6.65 -16.88
N LEU A 931 29.69 5.71 -17.52
CA LEU A 931 30.56 6.04 -18.66
C LEU A 931 29.80 6.09 -19.97
N PRO A 932 30.02 7.10 -20.81
CA PRO A 932 29.88 6.96 -22.26
C PRO A 932 30.96 5.98 -22.73
N THR A 933 30.56 4.82 -23.20
CA THR A 933 31.47 3.72 -23.51
C THR A 933 31.63 3.55 -25.01
N GLN A 934 32.79 3.02 -25.43
CA GLN A 934 33.02 2.68 -26.81
C GLN A 934 32.37 1.34 -27.15
N PHE A 935 31.71 1.24 -28.29
CA PHE A 935 30.97 0.06 -28.72
C PHE A 935 31.81 -1.22 -28.86
N GLU A 936 33.12 -1.09 -29.17
CA GLU A 936 34.02 -2.22 -29.39
C GLU A 936 34.39 -3.01 -28.13
N SER A 937 34.15 -2.43 -26.93
CA SER A 937 34.47 -3.09 -25.66
C SER A 937 33.63 -4.36 -25.42
N SER A 938 34.24 -5.40 -24.88
CA SER A 938 33.51 -6.59 -24.41
C SER A 938 32.70 -6.27 -23.14
N PHE A 939 31.79 -7.13 -22.71
CA PHE A 939 31.08 -6.92 -21.42
C PHE A 939 32.04 -6.97 -20.23
N ASP A 940 33.10 -7.76 -20.28
CA ASP A 940 34.14 -7.83 -19.26
C ASP A 940 34.94 -6.51 -19.20
N ASP A 941 35.27 -5.92 -20.36
CA ASP A 941 35.90 -4.62 -20.45
C ASP A 941 34.97 -3.52 -19.88
N LEU A 942 33.69 -3.49 -20.28
CA LEU A 942 32.71 -2.53 -19.75
C LEU A 942 32.60 -2.58 -18.24
N LEU A 943 32.60 -3.78 -17.65
CA LEU A 943 32.57 -3.94 -16.20
C LEU A 943 33.87 -3.46 -15.56
N THR A 944 35.03 -3.83 -16.13
CA THR A 944 36.34 -3.47 -15.62
C THR A 944 36.59 -1.96 -15.69
N ASP A 945 36.22 -1.33 -16.80
CA ASP A 945 36.32 0.11 -17.01
C ASP A 945 35.46 0.87 -16.02
N SER A 946 34.25 0.34 -15.72
CA SER A 946 33.37 0.92 -14.70
C SER A 946 33.99 0.95 -13.29
N PHE A 947 34.90 0.02 -12.98
CA PHE A 947 35.64 0.08 -11.73
C PHE A 947 36.87 1.00 -11.82
N SER A 948 37.46 1.18 -12.99
CA SER A 948 38.75 1.86 -13.18
C SER A 948 38.62 3.38 -13.22
N ASP A 949 37.49 3.91 -13.74
CA ASP A 949 37.27 5.35 -13.89
C ASP A 949 35.94 5.75 -13.24
N PRO A 950 35.86 5.85 -11.90
CA PRO A 950 34.66 6.19 -11.19
C PRO A 950 34.28 7.66 -11.38
N VAL A 951 32.95 7.90 -11.47
CA VAL A 951 32.34 9.24 -11.38
C VAL A 951 32.04 9.61 -9.92
N ILE A 952 31.83 8.60 -9.08
CA ILE A 952 31.64 8.72 -7.64
C ILE A 952 32.64 7.77 -6.98
N ASP A 953 33.51 8.30 -6.09
CA ASP A 953 34.41 7.51 -5.26
C ASP A 953 34.49 8.13 -3.86
N SER A 954 33.42 7.97 -3.08
CA SER A 954 33.22 8.74 -1.87
C SER A 954 33.21 7.89 -0.61
N PHE A 955 33.83 8.43 0.44
CA PHE A 955 33.79 7.95 1.80
C PHE A 955 32.99 8.91 2.66
N ILE A 956 31.94 8.40 3.35
CA ILE A 956 31.04 9.19 4.19
C ILE A 956 31.05 8.63 5.61
N ALA A 957 31.27 9.48 6.59
CA ALA A 957 31.05 9.17 8.00
C ALA A 957 29.98 10.12 8.57
N LYS A 958 28.86 9.58 9.07
CA LYS A 958 27.74 10.37 9.59
C LYS A 958 27.33 9.87 10.97
N LEU A 959 27.31 10.77 11.93
CA LEU A 959 26.78 10.54 13.27
C LEU A 959 25.51 11.35 13.45
N ARG A 960 24.44 10.69 13.84
CA ARG A 960 23.17 11.29 14.25
C ARG A 960 22.87 10.88 15.69
N TYR A 961 22.52 11.84 16.54
CA TYR A 961 22.28 11.56 17.95
C TYR A 961 20.98 12.24 18.44
N ARG A 962 20.08 11.45 19.00
CA ARG A 962 18.81 11.97 19.50
C ARG A 962 18.92 12.40 20.97
N PHE A 963 18.57 13.67 21.24
CA PHE A 963 18.32 14.22 22.57
C PHE A 963 16.82 14.44 22.78
N GLY A 964 16.30 14.16 23.96
CA GLY A 964 14.91 14.44 24.33
C GLY A 964 14.21 13.21 24.91
N ASN A 965 12.98 13.46 25.38
CA ASN A 965 12.16 12.42 26.05
C ASN A 965 11.28 11.67 25.07
#